data_93bbeb19d8ac0e63cbfbd2a8be3fe48a
#
_entry.id   93bbeb19d8ac0e63cbfbd2a8be3fe48a
#
_cell.length_a   1.000
_cell.length_b   1.000
_cell.length_c   1.000
_cell.angle_alpha   90.00
_cell.angle_beta   90.00
_cell.angle_gamma   90.00
#
_symmetry.space_group_name_H-M   'P 1'
#
loop_
_entity.id
_entity.type
_entity.pdbx_description
1 polymer ?
#
loop_
_entity_poly.entity_id
_entity_poly.type
_entity_poly.pdbx_seq_one_letter_code
_entity_poly.pdbx_strand_id
1 'polypeptide(L)'
;MTPGISHQAVAQNTAIEGTPYHAADIATTASENNYNCRGMVGIDYSKPGAQEFIDSWAKQFASWGVDYLKLDGVGSFDVPDLVAWSTALRNTGRPIHLELSNNLAIGSAATWKQYSNGWRTGGDVECYCGPGGASYPLTDWSHVSSRFNQVANWAPYGGPGGFNDYDSIEVGNGSNDGLTLTERKTQMSLWALAASPFILGTDLTNLDPTDLALLKNTDVLAVDQDAIDATRIVNVNGQQVFTKKEPNGDAIVGLFNTSGTPQLISTSASTLNMAPGTDYLVKDLWSHESTETTGAISATVPSHGVAFYRVSALSNPTQAPPNATLGMSPLPNLTAGQPATATASFTDNGDLAAKQVHLGLQAPTGWSVTPTSPTSFPAVETGQTVQATFQVVAPATGSLFQTDTLTGTAGYTWSGKTTVNLTAPQNVTTSPPVQPPYQTFSSATDAPASFGQIGQQFGISGAGADLFSNSDAYSTIYLKGAVGTTSTVDTKVVSQQGLTGFGKAGIIVRNDATGSGTTPEGVILFASPSGGIQLEWTNNGGNFINAVTPANGTNPFALPVWLKLERTGDSYTGYYSNDGKGWYTVGTATVSAQAATQDAGIFVTSHSTGTLAQVVFDGLTAVDGAVPPPPGPKLYEAESPANTIVAPARISSCTGCSGGQKVGFVGNGGTVTFNGVTAPSAGNYDMTIYYLNGPPSRDAVITVNGVDVQTLSFTPTADFNTVGTVTVPVPLVAGANTIEFSNPAAFAPDFDRIAVAATPS
;
A
#
# COMPACT_ATOMS: atom_id res chain seq x y z
N MET A 1 -23.42 22.21 -4.30
CA MET A 1 -23.45 23.59 -3.75
C MET A 1 -22.40 23.68 -2.68
N THR A 2 -21.99 24.89 -2.29
CA THR A 2 -21.05 25.14 -1.19
C THR A 2 -21.63 26.13 -0.22
N PRO A 3 -21.32 26.10 1.09
CA PRO A 3 -21.71 27.14 2.03
C PRO A 3 -21.20 28.53 1.62
N GLY A 4 -21.86 29.58 2.14
CA GLY A 4 -21.48 30.98 1.94
C GLY A 4 -22.10 31.65 0.72
N ILE A 5 -21.58 32.84 0.40
CA ILE A 5 -21.99 33.68 -0.72
C ILE A 5 -20.79 34.05 -1.59
N SER A 6 -20.94 34.11 -2.92
CA SER A 6 -19.83 34.37 -3.81
C SER A 6 -19.26 35.78 -3.67
N HIS A 7 -17.92 35.92 -3.74
CA HIS A 7 -17.25 37.21 -3.82
C HIS A 7 -17.81 38.07 -4.96
N GLN A 8 -18.22 37.47 -6.06
CA GLN A 8 -18.79 38.18 -7.20
C GLN A 8 -20.15 38.81 -6.84
N ALA A 9 -21.03 38.06 -6.17
CA ALA A 9 -22.34 38.60 -5.75
C ALA A 9 -22.17 39.77 -4.78
N VAL A 10 -21.24 39.67 -3.85
CA VAL A 10 -20.91 40.76 -2.90
C VAL A 10 -20.32 41.96 -3.63
N ALA A 11 -19.37 41.78 -4.55
CA ALA A 11 -18.75 42.89 -5.31
C ALA A 11 -19.75 43.61 -6.24
N GLN A 12 -20.71 42.88 -6.81
CA GLN A 12 -21.76 43.40 -7.64
C GLN A 12 -22.95 44.00 -6.82
N ASN A 13 -22.90 43.81 -5.52
CA ASN A 13 -23.96 44.17 -4.59
C ASN A 13 -25.34 43.65 -5.05
N THR A 14 -25.40 42.37 -5.39
CA THR A 14 -26.58 41.70 -5.95
C THR A 14 -27.74 41.79 -4.98
N ALA A 15 -28.90 42.24 -5.48
CA ALA A 15 -30.12 42.32 -4.67
C ALA A 15 -30.63 40.94 -4.27
N ILE A 16 -31.15 40.84 -3.04
CA ILE A 16 -31.77 39.62 -2.51
C ILE A 16 -33.24 39.64 -2.83
N GLU A 17 -33.74 38.63 -3.53
CA GLU A 17 -35.11 38.55 -4.03
C GLU A 17 -36.16 38.77 -2.93
N GLY A 18 -37.11 39.64 -3.19
CA GLY A 18 -38.22 39.93 -2.28
C GLY A 18 -37.87 40.74 -1.03
N THR A 19 -36.65 41.29 -0.96
CA THR A 19 -36.17 42.07 0.18
C THR A 19 -35.58 43.41 -0.26
N PRO A 20 -35.40 44.37 0.65
CA PRO A 20 -34.65 45.59 0.37
C PRO A 20 -33.12 45.41 0.52
N TYR A 21 -32.65 44.22 0.84
CA TYR A 21 -31.23 43.90 1.17
C TYR A 21 -30.45 43.41 -0.04
N HIS A 22 -29.15 43.47 0.09
CA HIS A 22 -28.18 43.04 -0.95
C HIS A 22 -27.13 42.10 -0.38
N ALA A 23 -26.40 41.43 -1.26
CA ALA A 23 -25.35 40.46 -0.91
C ALA A 23 -24.30 41.05 0.03
N ALA A 24 -23.94 42.35 -0.14
CA ALA A 24 -22.95 42.99 0.72
C ALA A 24 -23.47 43.25 2.16
N ASP A 25 -24.80 43.31 2.36
CA ASP A 25 -25.40 43.54 3.69
C ASP A 25 -25.27 42.31 4.60
N ILE A 26 -25.20 41.13 4.02
CA ILE A 26 -25.22 39.85 4.73
C ILE A 26 -23.85 39.12 4.73
N ALA A 27 -22.90 39.57 3.89
CA ALA A 27 -21.59 38.92 3.79
C ALA A 27 -20.71 39.26 5.00
N THR A 28 -19.94 38.26 5.47
CA THR A 28 -18.84 38.47 6.41
C THR A 28 -17.58 38.93 5.67
N THR A 29 -16.54 39.32 6.42
CA THR A 29 -15.23 39.61 5.85
C THR A 29 -14.34 38.36 5.77
N ALA A 30 -14.77 37.23 6.36
CA ALA A 30 -14.04 35.98 6.37
C ALA A 30 -14.28 35.21 5.05
N SER A 31 -13.21 34.79 4.41
CA SER A 31 -13.31 33.81 3.32
C SER A 31 -13.79 32.48 3.87
N GLU A 32 -14.71 31.85 3.17
CA GLU A 32 -15.07 30.47 3.47
C GLU A 32 -13.87 29.55 3.23
N ASN A 33 -13.60 28.71 4.23
CA ASN A 33 -12.45 27.82 4.23
C ASN A 33 -12.85 26.41 3.80
N ASN A 34 -13.85 26.33 2.93
CA ASN A 34 -14.33 25.08 2.40
C ASN A 34 -13.55 24.67 1.14
N TYR A 35 -13.57 23.39 0.88
CA TYR A 35 -12.85 22.72 -0.19
C TYR A 35 -13.09 23.39 -1.55
N ASN A 36 -12.00 23.83 -2.19
CA ASN A 36 -11.96 24.43 -3.53
C ASN A 36 -12.72 25.75 -3.77
N CYS A 37 -13.36 26.35 -2.76
CA CYS A 37 -14.21 27.52 -2.98
C CYS A 37 -13.65 28.82 -2.40
N ARG A 38 -12.39 29.16 -2.80
CA ARG A 38 -11.82 30.49 -2.52
C ARG A 38 -12.62 31.67 -3.06
N GLY A 39 -13.69 31.39 -3.84
CA GLY A 39 -14.61 32.38 -4.38
C GLY A 39 -15.77 32.72 -3.47
N MET A 40 -15.87 32.16 -2.27
CA MET A 40 -16.95 32.35 -1.33
C MET A 40 -16.51 33.12 -0.08
N VAL A 41 -17.42 33.85 0.53
CA VAL A 41 -17.30 34.43 1.87
C VAL A 41 -18.47 33.96 2.73
N GLY A 42 -18.29 33.98 4.05
CA GLY A 42 -19.34 33.59 4.99
C GLY A 42 -20.56 34.48 4.95
N ILE A 43 -21.69 33.95 5.41
CA ILE A 43 -22.92 34.68 5.61
C ILE A 43 -23.13 34.95 7.11
N ASP A 44 -23.44 36.17 7.46
CA ASP A 44 -23.85 36.54 8.82
C ASP A 44 -25.37 36.35 8.97
N TYR A 45 -25.79 35.20 9.46
CA TYR A 45 -27.19 34.85 9.65
C TYR A 45 -27.89 35.68 10.75
N SER A 46 -27.21 36.57 11.46
CA SER A 46 -27.85 37.57 12.33
C SER A 46 -28.37 38.77 11.55
N LYS A 47 -28.02 38.92 10.29
CA LYS A 47 -28.42 40.03 9.43
C LYS A 47 -29.74 39.74 8.73
N PRO A 48 -30.61 40.75 8.65
CA PRO A 48 -31.83 40.68 7.81
C PRO A 48 -31.43 40.43 6.34
N GLY A 49 -32.14 39.55 5.66
CA GLY A 49 -31.86 39.16 4.28
C GLY A 49 -31.04 37.89 4.15
N ALA A 50 -30.33 37.44 5.21
CA ALA A 50 -29.45 36.26 5.15
C ALA A 50 -30.24 34.95 4.90
N GLN A 51 -31.33 34.73 5.63
CA GLN A 51 -32.19 33.56 5.43
C GLN A 51 -32.92 33.65 4.08
N GLU A 52 -33.40 34.81 3.73
CA GLU A 52 -34.12 35.09 2.47
C GLU A 52 -33.21 34.82 1.24
N PHE A 53 -31.91 35.08 1.36
CA PHE A 53 -30.96 34.72 0.31
C PHE A 53 -30.98 33.23 0.05
N ILE A 54 -30.86 32.40 1.11
CA ILE A 54 -30.89 30.93 0.98
C ILE A 54 -32.27 30.45 0.54
N ASP A 55 -33.36 31.08 1.04
CA ASP A 55 -34.73 30.76 0.65
C ASP A 55 -34.94 30.97 -0.86
N SER A 56 -34.32 32.01 -1.45
CA SER A 56 -34.43 32.28 -2.89
C SER A 56 -33.81 31.17 -3.73
N TRP A 57 -32.65 30.64 -3.31
CA TRP A 57 -31.99 29.50 -3.93
C TRP A 57 -32.82 28.21 -3.80
N ALA A 58 -33.31 27.91 -2.60
CA ALA A 58 -34.14 26.74 -2.34
C ALA A 58 -35.42 26.75 -3.20
N LYS A 59 -36.09 27.92 -3.31
CA LYS A 59 -37.25 28.10 -4.21
C LYS A 59 -36.90 27.85 -5.67
N GLN A 60 -35.74 28.33 -6.12
CA GLN A 60 -35.28 28.14 -7.48
C GLN A 60 -35.08 26.65 -7.78
N PHE A 61 -34.38 25.91 -6.91
CA PHE A 61 -34.18 24.46 -7.05
C PHE A 61 -35.51 23.70 -7.01
N ALA A 62 -36.40 24.05 -6.09
CA ALA A 62 -37.73 23.46 -6.02
C ALA A 62 -38.56 23.71 -7.31
N SER A 63 -38.44 24.91 -7.90
CA SER A 63 -39.12 25.28 -9.16
C SER A 63 -38.58 24.46 -10.35
N TRP A 64 -37.33 24.07 -10.33
CA TRP A 64 -36.71 23.20 -11.34
C TRP A 64 -37.03 21.72 -11.14
N GLY A 65 -37.71 21.36 -10.06
CA GLY A 65 -38.06 19.96 -9.77
C GLY A 65 -36.91 19.15 -9.18
N VAL A 66 -35.93 19.81 -8.57
CA VAL A 66 -34.80 19.11 -7.92
C VAL A 66 -35.29 18.33 -6.70
N ASP A 67 -34.86 17.08 -6.55
CA ASP A 67 -35.20 16.16 -5.44
C ASP A 67 -34.04 15.89 -4.49
N TYR A 68 -32.77 16.14 -4.93
CA TYR A 68 -31.58 15.87 -4.19
C TYR A 68 -30.57 16.99 -4.36
N LEU A 69 -30.05 17.49 -3.24
CA LEU A 69 -29.02 18.52 -3.19
C LEU A 69 -27.87 18.08 -2.33
N LYS A 70 -26.63 18.24 -2.84
CA LYS A 70 -25.41 18.03 -2.10
C LYS A 70 -24.80 19.37 -1.73
N LEU A 71 -24.64 19.61 -0.42
CA LEU A 71 -23.93 20.76 0.14
C LEU A 71 -22.48 20.31 0.39
N ASP A 72 -21.56 20.80 -0.40
CA ASP A 72 -20.18 20.34 -0.46
C ASP A 72 -19.22 21.25 0.32
N GLY A 73 -18.20 20.66 0.92
CA GLY A 73 -17.21 21.38 1.71
C GLY A 73 -17.67 21.73 3.13
N VAL A 74 -18.65 21.02 3.67
CA VAL A 74 -19.22 21.30 5.00
C VAL A 74 -18.28 20.85 6.11
N GLY A 75 -18.05 21.73 7.08
CA GLY A 75 -17.36 21.46 8.33
C GLY A 75 -18.17 21.89 9.55
N SER A 76 -17.62 21.73 10.74
CA SER A 76 -18.29 22.11 11.99
C SER A 76 -18.59 23.60 12.08
N PHE A 77 -17.87 24.43 11.35
CA PHE A 77 -18.05 25.89 11.29
C PHE A 77 -19.21 26.31 10.37
N ASP A 78 -19.68 25.43 9.47
CA ASP A 78 -20.78 25.70 8.53
C ASP A 78 -22.17 25.30 9.08
N VAL A 79 -22.28 24.99 10.37
CA VAL A 79 -23.57 24.65 10.99
C VAL A 79 -24.62 25.73 10.77
N PRO A 80 -24.32 27.05 10.84
CA PRO A 80 -25.30 28.08 10.51
C PRO A 80 -25.84 28.00 9.08
N ASP A 81 -24.97 27.73 8.09
CA ASP A 81 -25.37 27.52 6.69
C ASP A 81 -26.25 26.28 6.54
N LEU A 82 -25.86 25.18 7.19
CA LEU A 82 -26.65 23.95 7.20
C LEU A 82 -28.05 24.17 7.75
N VAL A 83 -28.18 24.89 8.87
CA VAL A 83 -29.48 25.23 9.48
C VAL A 83 -30.33 26.07 8.51
N ALA A 84 -29.72 27.07 7.87
CA ALA A 84 -30.39 27.94 6.91
C ALA A 84 -30.88 27.16 5.67
N TRP A 85 -30.04 26.32 5.09
CA TRP A 85 -30.41 25.43 3.97
C TRP A 85 -31.50 24.43 4.36
N SER A 86 -31.37 23.75 5.50
CA SER A 86 -32.39 22.82 6.00
C SER A 86 -33.76 23.53 6.18
N THR A 87 -33.76 24.76 6.70
CA THR A 87 -34.95 25.56 6.89
C THR A 87 -35.55 25.98 5.56
N ALA A 88 -34.72 26.50 4.65
CA ALA A 88 -35.17 26.98 3.34
C ALA A 88 -35.79 25.84 2.50
N LEU A 89 -35.16 24.67 2.47
CA LEU A 89 -35.67 23.51 1.73
C LEU A 89 -37.04 23.04 2.25
N ARG A 90 -37.22 22.98 3.57
CA ARG A 90 -38.56 22.68 4.17
C ARG A 90 -39.60 23.69 3.81
N ASN A 91 -39.24 24.98 3.78
CA ASN A 91 -40.16 26.07 3.46
C ASN A 91 -40.63 26.04 2.00
N THR A 92 -39.95 25.36 1.09
CA THR A 92 -40.40 25.19 -0.30
C THR A 92 -41.66 24.34 -0.42
N GLY A 93 -41.94 23.48 0.57
CA GLY A 93 -43.01 22.49 0.54
C GLY A 93 -42.73 21.28 -0.38
N ARG A 94 -41.58 21.26 -1.11
CA ARG A 94 -41.14 20.11 -1.89
C ARG A 94 -40.20 19.22 -1.02
N PRO A 95 -40.37 17.88 -1.02
CA PRO A 95 -39.43 17.00 -0.38
C PRO A 95 -38.11 16.97 -1.18
N ILE A 96 -37.08 17.61 -0.65
CA ILE A 96 -35.75 17.67 -1.24
C ILE A 96 -34.77 17.06 -0.24
N HIS A 97 -34.08 15.99 -0.63
CA HIS A 97 -33.01 15.39 0.16
C HIS A 97 -31.82 16.36 0.23
N LEU A 98 -31.32 16.59 1.44
CA LEU A 98 -30.10 17.37 1.67
C LEU A 98 -28.98 16.42 2.09
N GLU A 99 -27.98 16.31 1.24
CA GLU A 99 -26.74 15.57 1.48
C GLU A 99 -25.62 16.52 1.87
N LEU A 100 -24.83 16.13 2.87
CA LEU A 100 -23.62 16.86 3.27
C LEU A 100 -22.38 16.14 2.78
N SER A 101 -21.47 16.87 2.16
CA SER A 101 -20.24 16.32 1.64
C SER A 101 -19.03 16.93 2.33
N ASN A 102 -18.05 16.14 2.49
CA ASN A 102 -16.71 16.22 3.01
C ASN A 102 -16.51 15.17 4.13
N ASN A 103 -15.35 15.12 4.73
CA ASN A 103 -14.98 14.24 5.84
C ASN A 103 -15.61 14.77 7.16
N LEU A 104 -16.86 14.45 7.39
CA LEU A 104 -17.64 15.00 8.51
C LEU A 104 -17.23 14.38 9.85
N ALA A 105 -17.12 15.21 10.87
CA ALA A 105 -16.73 14.77 12.20
C ALA A 105 -17.86 13.97 12.89
N ILE A 106 -17.58 12.74 13.31
CA ILE A 106 -18.54 11.87 14.02
C ILE A 106 -19.04 12.48 15.33
N GLY A 107 -18.21 13.32 16.00
CA GLY A 107 -18.63 14.03 17.21
C GLY A 107 -19.80 14.99 17.01
N SER A 108 -20.10 15.38 15.76
CA SER A 108 -21.23 16.24 15.39
C SER A 108 -22.37 15.48 14.69
N ALA A 109 -22.36 14.14 14.72
CA ALA A 109 -23.34 13.30 14.02
C ALA A 109 -24.79 13.63 14.37
N ALA A 110 -25.08 14.02 15.61
CA ALA A 110 -26.42 14.45 16.04
C ALA A 110 -26.88 15.72 15.29
N THR A 111 -25.96 16.67 15.05
CA THR A 111 -26.23 17.89 14.27
C THR A 111 -26.50 17.57 12.81
N TRP A 112 -25.65 16.71 12.21
CA TRP A 112 -25.84 16.28 10.83
C TRP A 112 -27.20 15.62 10.65
N LYS A 113 -27.56 14.67 11.52
CA LYS A 113 -28.85 13.98 11.52
C LYS A 113 -30.05 14.90 11.73
N GLN A 114 -29.87 15.97 12.48
CA GLN A 114 -30.96 16.93 12.75
C GLN A 114 -31.34 17.78 11.53
N TYR A 115 -30.32 18.16 10.74
CA TYR A 115 -30.51 19.20 9.70
C TYR A 115 -30.29 18.68 8.27
N SER A 116 -29.91 17.41 8.07
CA SER A 116 -29.77 16.82 6.75
C SER A 116 -30.37 15.42 6.69
N ASN A 117 -30.33 14.80 5.51
CA ASN A 117 -30.85 13.47 5.22
C ASN A 117 -29.73 12.45 4.94
N GLY A 118 -28.52 12.94 4.66
CA GLY A 118 -27.34 12.13 4.47
C GLY A 118 -26.08 12.93 4.76
N TRP A 119 -24.99 12.24 5.08
CA TRP A 119 -23.71 12.87 5.43
C TRP A 119 -22.53 11.96 5.11
N ARG A 120 -21.55 12.52 4.39
CA ARG A 120 -20.27 11.84 4.07
C ARG A 120 -19.45 11.62 5.33
N THR A 121 -19.11 10.37 5.59
CA THR A 121 -18.39 9.93 6.80
C THR A 121 -16.87 9.96 6.67
N GLY A 122 -16.36 10.14 5.45
CA GLY A 122 -14.93 10.12 5.14
C GLY A 122 -14.57 10.95 3.91
N GLY A 123 -13.27 11.03 3.62
CA GLY A 123 -12.75 11.60 2.38
C GLY A 123 -13.16 10.78 1.15
N ASP A 124 -12.74 11.20 -0.05
CA ASP A 124 -13.09 10.55 -1.30
C ASP A 124 -12.62 9.09 -1.33
N VAL A 125 -13.47 8.19 -1.85
CA VAL A 125 -13.08 6.80 -2.13
C VAL A 125 -12.27 6.74 -3.43
N GLU A 126 -12.46 7.70 -4.31
CA GLU A 126 -11.63 7.91 -5.47
C GLU A 126 -10.25 8.44 -5.06
N CYS A 127 -9.21 7.87 -5.59
CA CYS A 127 -7.84 8.34 -5.38
C CYS A 127 -7.20 8.92 -6.64
N TYR A 128 -7.78 8.65 -7.81
CA TYR A 128 -7.16 9.00 -9.10
C TYR A 128 -5.71 8.51 -9.15
N CYS A 129 -5.51 7.21 -8.79
CA CYS A 129 -4.22 6.62 -8.47
C CYS A 129 -3.35 6.29 -9.70
N GLY A 130 -3.66 6.85 -10.86
CA GLY A 130 -2.93 6.58 -12.09
C GLY A 130 -1.49 7.09 -12.05
N PRO A 131 -0.55 6.38 -12.71
CA PRO A 131 0.83 6.81 -12.82
C PRO A 131 0.96 8.22 -13.41
N GLY A 132 1.81 9.05 -12.81
CA GLY A 132 2.04 10.42 -13.29
C GLY A 132 0.86 11.38 -13.12
N GLY A 133 -0.12 11.06 -12.25
CA GLY A 133 -1.30 11.88 -12.02
C GLY A 133 -2.44 11.63 -13.01
N ALA A 134 -2.43 10.49 -13.69
CA ALA A 134 -3.56 10.08 -14.54
C ALA A 134 -4.81 9.79 -13.67
N SER A 135 -6.00 10.07 -14.24
CA SER A 135 -7.26 9.89 -13.53
C SER A 135 -7.62 8.44 -13.22
N TYR A 136 -7.02 7.48 -13.91
CA TYR A 136 -7.29 6.05 -13.75
C TYR A 136 -6.02 5.25 -13.42
N PRO A 137 -6.08 4.20 -12.58
CA PRO A 137 -7.30 3.67 -11.95
C PRO A 137 -7.96 4.66 -11.00
N LEU A 138 -9.29 4.62 -10.93
CA LEU A 138 -10.10 5.60 -10.19
C LEU A 138 -9.94 5.42 -8.69
N THR A 139 -9.92 4.19 -8.22
CA THR A 139 -9.70 3.82 -6.80
C THR A 139 -8.76 2.63 -6.66
N ASP A 140 -8.51 2.18 -5.45
CA ASP A 140 -7.81 0.95 -5.11
C ASP A 140 -8.40 0.29 -3.86
N TRP A 141 -7.95 -0.94 -3.58
CA TRP A 141 -8.41 -1.68 -2.41
C TRP A 141 -8.17 -0.94 -1.08
N SER A 142 -7.08 -0.17 -0.96
CA SER A 142 -6.77 0.52 0.30
C SER A 142 -7.82 1.57 0.66
N HIS A 143 -8.37 2.26 -0.34
CA HIS A 143 -9.44 3.25 -0.17
C HIS A 143 -10.75 2.59 0.24
N VAL A 144 -11.13 1.47 -0.41
CA VAL A 144 -12.32 0.69 -0.04
C VAL A 144 -12.15 0.06 1.35
N SER A 145 -11.00 -0.57 1.62
CA SER A 145 -10.77 -1.26 2.91
C SER A 145 -10.74 -0.31 4.10
N SER A 146 -10.35 0.94 3.89
CA SER A 146 -10.39 1.98 4.93
C SER A 146 -11.79 2.23 5.48
N ARG A 147 -12.85 1.93 4.69
CA ARG A 147 -14.25 2.16 5.07
C ARG A 147 -14.79 1.18 6.11
N PHE A 148 -14.20 0.00 6.27
CA PHE A 148 -14.68 -1.00 7.25
C PHE A 148 -14.76 -0.46 8.68
N ASN A 149 -13.77 0.33 9.11
CA ASN A 149 -13.79 0.96 10.43
C ASN A 149 -14.77 2.14 10.48
N GLN A 150 -14.93 2.88 9.39
CA GLN A 150 -15.91 3.96 9.30
C GLN A 150 -17.33 3.41 9.42
N VAL A 151 -17.68 2.36 8.65
CA VAL A 151 -18.98 1.68 8.72
C VAL A 151 -19.27 1.24 10.16
N ALA A 152 -18.32 0.56 10.83
CA ALA A 152 -18.52 0.10 12.18
C ALA A 152 -18.73 1.25 13.19
N ASN A 153 -18.04 2.37 13.03
CA ASN A 153 -18.10 3.50 13.96
C ASN A 153 -19.37 4.37 13.74
N TRP A 154 -19.79 4.53 12.49
CA TRP A 154 -20.91 5.39 12.13
C TRP A 154 -22.26 4.65 12.18
N ALA A 155 -22.31 3.32 12.18
CA ALA A 155 -23.55 2.54 12.22
C ALA A 155 -24.60 3.03 13.23
N PRO A 156 -24.26 3.48 14.47
CA PRO A 156 -25.26 3.96 15.42
C PRO A 156 -26.00 5.25 15.00
N TYR A 157 -25.54 5.95 13.98
CA TYR A 157 -26.06 7.27 13.59
C TYR A 157 -26.96 7.21 12.36
N GLY A 158 -26.83 6.20 11.50
CA GLY A 158 -27.68 5.99 10.34
C GLY A 158 -29.10 5.51 10.67
N GLY A 159 -29.89 5.31 9.62
CA GLY A 159 -31.25 4.78 9.70
C GLY A 159 -32.26 5.58 8.91
N PRO A 160 -33.56 5.24 8.98
CA PRO A 160 -34.59 5.88 8.17
C PRO A 160 -34.59 7.41 8.26
N GLY A 161 -34.47 8.07 7.12
CA GLY A 161 -34.46 9.53 7.00
C GLY A 161 -33.13 10.21 7.27
N GLY A 162 -32.07 9.43 7.57
CA GLY A 162 -30.72 9.96 7.75
C GLY A 162 -29.68 8.88 7.52
N PHE A 163 -28.90 9.00 6.44
CA PHE A 163 -28.02 7.95 5.94
C PHE A 163 -26.54 8.31 6.09
N ASN A 164 -25.75 7.34 6.55
CA ASN A 164 -24.30 7.43 6.48
C ASN A 164 -23.85 7.22 5.03
N ASP A 165 -23.19 8.21 4.45
CA ASP A 165 -22.63 8.13 3.10
C ASP A 165 -21.14 7.77 3.17
N TYR A 166 -20.75 6.63 2.59
CA TYR A 166 -19.37 6.16 2.51
C TYR A 166 -18.72 6.45 1.16
N ASP A 167 -19.35 7.36 0.39
CA ASP A 167 -18.97 7.80 -0.94
C ASP A 167 -19.42 6.85 -2.06
N SER A 168 -19.02 7.17 -3.29
CA SER A 168 -19.49 6.52 -4.50
C SER A 168 -19.13 5.03 -4.58
N ILE A 169 -19.93 4.30 -5.35
CA ILE A 169 -19.65 2.93 -5.74
C ILE A 169 -18.81 2.95 -7.01
N GLU A 170 -17.61 2.39 -6.91
CA GLU A 170 -16.62 2.35 -7.96
C GLU A 170 -16.75 1.09 -8.83
N VAL A 171 -17.96 0.75 -9.26
CA VAL A 171 -18.28 -0.40 -10.08
C VAL A 171 -18.76 0.06 -11.44
N GLY A 172 -18.18 -0.48 -12.52
CA GLY A 172 -18.60 -0.20 -13.88
C GLY A 172 -17.66 0.63 -14.74
N ASN A 173 -16.43 0.86 -14.26
CA ASN A 173 -15.39 1.54 -15.04
C ASN A 173 -14.50 0.56 -15.83
N GLY A 174 -14.85 -0.73 -15.88
CA GLY A 174 -14.12 -1.80 -16.55
C GLY A 174 -12.68 -1.92 -15.99
N SER A 175 -11.68 -2.00 -16.86
CA SER A 175 -10.28 -2.07 -16.47
C SER A 175 -9.75 -0.80 -15.76
N ASN A 176 -10.50 0.28 -15.81
CA ASN A 176 -10.13 1.56 -15.19
C ASN A 176 -10.62 1.67 -13.74
N ASP A 177 -11.39 0.71 -13.27
CA ASP A 177 -11.93 0.68 -11.91
C ASP A 177 -10.82 0.67 -10.84
N GLY A 178 -9.79 -0.16 -11.03
CA GLY A 178 -8.72 -0.37 -10.04
C GLY A 178 -9.06 -1.43 -9.01
N LEU A 179 -10.28 -1.98 -9.03
CA LEU A 179 -10.76 -3.05 -8.18
C LEU A 179 -10.95 -4.34 -8.98
N THR A 180 -10.57 -5.47 -8.41
CA THR A 180 -10.94 -6.78 -8.94
C THR A 180 -12.45 -7.03 -8.82
N LEU A 181 -12.98 -7.99 -9.57
CA LEU A 181 -14.39 -8.40 -9.44
C LEU A 181 -14.76 -8.76 -7.99
N THR A 182 -13.85 -9.40 -7.28
CA THR A 182 -14.02 -9.76 -5.87
C THR A 182 -14.16 -8.51 -4.99
N GLU A 183 -13.29 -7.53 -5.17
CA GLU A 183 -13.30 -6.28 -4.41
C GLU A 183 -14.51 -5.40 -4.72
N ARG A 184 -14.98 -5.39 -5.98
CA ARG A 184 -16.25 -4.71 -6.36
C ARG A 184 -17.44 -5.31 -5.63
N LYS A 185 -17.55 -6.65 -5.57
CA LYS A 185 -18.58 -7.32 -4.76
C LYS A 185 -18.47 -6.98 -3.29
N THR A 186 -17.24 -6.89 -2.78
CA THR A 186 -16.96 -6.53 -1.38
C THR A 186 -17.39 -5.10 -1.07
N GLN A 187 -17.08 -4.13 -1.93
CA GLN A 187 -17.54 -2.75 -1.80
C GLN A 187 -19.07 -2.70 -1.75
N MET A 188 -19.75 -3.25 -2.76
CA MET A 188 -21.22 -3.22 -2.82
C MET A 188 -21.87 -3.90 -1.62
N SER A 189 -21.32 -5.03 -1.13
CA SER A 189 -21.86 -5.73 0.04
C SER A 189 -21.70 -4.91 1.33
N LEU A 190 -20.57 -4.22 1.49
CA LEU A 190 -20.31 -3.38 2.67
C LEU A 190 -21.23 -2.15 2.68
N TRP A 191 -21.39 -1.46 1.53
CA TRP A 191 -22.30 -0.33 1.39
C TRP A 191 -23.76 -0.76 1.60
N ALA A 192 -24.18 -1.88 1.04
CA ALA A 192 -25.53 -2.44 1.24
C ALA A 192 -25.81 -2.77 2.72
N LEU A 193 -24.84 -3.37 3.42
CA LEU A 193 -24.96 -3.62 4.85
C LEU A 193 -25.05 -2.33 5.67
N ALA A 194 -24.39 -1.30 5.22
CA ALA A 194 -24.41 0.02 5.86
C ALA A 194 -25.60 0.90 5.44
N ALA A 195 -26.51 0.40 4.59
CA ALA A 195 -27.60 1.17 3.98
C ALA A 195 -27.13 2.55 3.44
N SER A 196 -25.91 2.58 2.85
CA SER A 196 -25.28 3.77 2.29
C SER A 196 -25.90 4.10 0.93
N PRO A 197 -26.16 5.36 0.59
CA PRO A 197 -26.66 5.69 -0.74
C PRO A 197 -25.76 5.10 -1.84
N PHE A 198 -26.34 4.32 -2.77
CA PHE A 198 -25.64 3.77 -3.93
C PHE A 198 -25.49 4.83 -5.02
N ILE A 199 -24.57 5.79 -4.79
CA ILE A 199 -24.22 6.82 -5.77
C ILE A 199 -23.09 6.24 -6.65
N LEU A 200 -23.32 6.19 -7.98
CA LEU A 200 -22.37 5.58 -8.90
C LEU A 200 -21.26 6.56 -9.28
N GLY A 201 -19.99 6.20 -8.99
CA GLY A 201 -18.79 6.81 -9.54
C GLY A 201 -18.39 6.20 -10.89
N THR A 202 -19.37 5.88 -11.73
CA THR A 202 -19.25 5.00 -12.89
C THR A 202 -19.37 5.76 -14.21
N ASP A 203 -18.51 5.44 -15.17
CA ASP A 203 -18.70 5.80 -16.56
C ASP A 203 -19.71 4.87 -17.22
N LEU A 204 -20.98 5.26 -17.19
CA LEU A 204 -22.09 4.48 -17.75
C LEU A 204 -21.95 4.24 -19.26
N THR A 205 -21.08 4.97 -19.96
CA THR A 205 -20.84 4.75 -21.42
C THR A 205 -19.89 3.58 -21.67
N ASN A 206 -19.14 3.15 -20.66
CA ASN A 206 -18.18 2.04 -20.71
C ASN A 206 -18.59 0.84 -19.82
N LEU A 207 -19.82 0.82 -19.36
CA LEU A 207 -20.32 -0.22 -18.46
C LEU A 207 -20.32 -1.60 -19.13
N ASP A 208 -19.53 -2.52 -18.61
CA ASP A 208 -19.49 -3.89 -19.10
C ASP A 208 -20.65 -4.77 -18.57
N PRO A 209 -20.95 -5.93 -19.21
CA PRO A 209 -22.05 -6.79 -18.78
C PRO A 209 -21.87 -7.36 -17.36
N THR A 210 -20.65 -7.59 -16.91
CA THR A 210 -20.36 -8.13 -15.57
C THR A 210 -20.72 -7.11 -14.51
N ASP A 211 -20.25 -5.88 -14.66
CA ASP A 211 -20.53 -4.80 -13.73
C ASP A 211 -22.01 -4.40 -13.76
N LEU A 212 -22.63 -4.39 -14.93
CA LEU A 212 -24.07 -4.20 -15.05
C LEU A 212 -24.85 -5.27 -14.27
N ALA A 213 -24.40 -6.54 -14.29
CA ALA A 213 -25.03 -7.60 -13.50
C ALA A 213 -24.87 -7.39 -11.99
N LEU A 214 -23.71 -6.90 -11.53
CA LEU A 214 -23.52 -6.53 -10.12
C LEU A 214 -24.49 -5.41 -9.70
N LEU A 215 -24.52 -4.32 -10.44
CA LEU A 215 -25.36 -3.15 -10.16
C LEU A 215 -26.86 -3.46 -10.22
N LYS A 216 -27.28 -4.50 -10.93
CA LYS A 216 -28.68 -4.94 -11.07
C LYS A 216 -29.05 -6.09 -10.13
N ASN A 217 -28.17 -6.51 -9.22
CA ASN A 217 -28.47 -7.59 -8.29
C ASN A 217 -29.56 -7.18 -7.30
N THR A 218 -30.78 -7.68 -7.51
CA THR A 218 -31.96 -7.29 -6.73
C THR A 218 -31.88 -7.69 -5.25
N ASP A 219 -31.18 -8.77 -4.91
CA ASP A 219 -31.00 -9.19 -3.51
C ASP A 219 -30.09 -8.24 -2.76
N VAL A 220 -28.99 -7.80 -3.39
CA VAL A 220 -28.06 -6.81 -2.79
C VAL A 220 -28.72 -5.43 -2.67
N LEU A 221 -29.45 -5.00 -3.71
CA LEU A 221 -30.22 -3.75 -3.69
C LEU A 221 -31.30 -3.74 -2.60
N ALA A 222 -31.97 -4.89 -2.39
CA ALA A 222 -32.97 -4.99 -1.31
C ALA A 222 -32.36 -4.86 0.08
N VAL A 223 -31.13 -5.34 0.27
CA VAL A 223 -30.38 -5.14 1.54
C VAL A 223 -29.98 -3.69 1.73
N ASP A 224 -29.57 -3.00 0.68
CA ASP A 224 -29.25 -1.58 0.72
C ASP A 224 -30.46 -0.71 1.12
N GLN A 225 -31.59 -1.00 0.51
CA GLN A 225 -32.81 -0.19 0.62
C GLN A 225 -33.67 -0.48 1.86
N ASP A 226 -33.25 -1.36 2.76
CA ASP A 226 -33.95 -1.63 4.02
C ASP A 226 -33.77 -0.53 5.09
N ALA A 227 -32.83 0.40 4.85
CA ALA A 227 -32.48 1.51 5.73
C ALA A 227 -31.99 1.09 7.14
N ILE A 228 -31.41 -0.08 7.27
CA ILE A 228 -30.87 -0.63 8.53
C ILE A 228 -29.35 -0.72 8.43
N ASP A 229 -28.64 -0.02 9.31
CA ASP A 229 -27.19 -0.13 9.42
C ASP A 229 -26.78 -1.42 10.10
N ALA A 230 -25.80 -2.12 9.54
CA ALA A 230 -25.24 -3.34 10.12
C ALA A 230 -24.27 -3.03 11.27
N THR A 231 -24.20 -3.93 12.24
CA THR A 231 -23.23 -3.91 13.32
C THR A 231 -22.09 -4.88 13.03
N ARG A 232 -20.84 -4.46 13.27
CA ARG A 232 -19.67 -5.34 13.21
C ARG A 232 -19.56 -6.16 14.48
N ILE A 233 -19.58 -7.49 14.36
CA ILE A 233 -19.50 -8.44 15.49
C ILE A 233 -18.15 -9.17 15.58
N VAL A 234 -17.34 -9.17 14.50
CA VAL A 234 -15.97 -9.72 14.49
C VAL A 234 -15.03 -8.75 13.78
N ASN A 235 -13.83 -8.58 14.34
CA ASN A 235 -12.71 -7.85 13.71
C ASN A 235 -11.40 -8.43 14.26
N VAL A 236 -10.86 -9.44 13.60
CA VAL A 236 -9.62 -10.12 14.01
C VAL A 236 -8.87 -10.68 12.81
N ASN A 237 -7.57 -10.43 12.71
CA ASN A 237 -6.68 -11.00 11.68
C ASN A 237 -7.22 -10.86 10.26
N GLY A 238 -7.80 -9.72 9.92
CA GLY A 238 -8.39 -9.47 8.60
C GLY A 238 -9.78 -10.09 8.39
N GLN A 239 -10.29 -10.88 9.34
CA GLN A 239 -11.66 -11.36 9.32
C GLN A 239 -12.58 -10.32 9.94
N GLN A 240 -13.63 -9.94 9.21
CA GLN A 240 -14.65 -9.04 9.71
C GLN A 240 -16.04 -9.61 9.41
N VAL A 241 -16.91 -9.57 10.41
CA VAL A 241 -18.31 -10.01 10.28
C VAL A 241 -19.22 -8.85 10.63
N PHE A 242 -20.05 -8.48 9.68
CA PHE A 242 -21.11 -7.48 9.85
C PHE A 242 -22.47 -8.15 9.73
N THR A 243 -23.42 -7.74 10.56
CA THR A 243 -24.78 -8.27 10.54
C THR A 243 -25.82 -7.21 10.84
N LYS A 244 -26.99 -7.37 10.24
CA LYS A 244 -28.20 -6.61 10.58
C LYS A 244 -29.39 -7.56 10.63
N LYS A 245 -30.44 -7.20 11.35
CA LYS A 245 -31.65 -7.96 11.49
C LYS A 245 -32.80 -7.25 10.80
N GLU A 246 -33.48 -7.95 9.91
CA GLU A 246 -34.65 -7.42 9.22
C GLU A 246 -35.93 -7.56 10.04
N PRO A 247 -36.97 -6.76 9.75
CA PRO A 247 -38.21 -6.76 10.50
C PRO A 247 -38.95 -8.11 10.47
N ASN A 248 -38.74 -8.93 9.43
CA ASN A 248 -39.33 -10.27 9.30
C ASN A 248 -38.62 -11.33 10.16
N GLY A 249 -37.52 -10.96 10.84
CA GLY A 249 -36.73 -11.84 11.66
C GLY A 249 -35.53 -12.49 10.97
N ASP A 250 -35.34 -12.28 9.68
CA ASP A 250 -34.16 -12.70 8.95
C ASP A 250 -32.91 -11.95 9.45
N ALA A 251 -31.74 -12.55 9.32
CA ALA A 251 -30.47 -11.88 9.49
C ALA A 251 -29.75 -11.74 8.14
N ILE A 252 -29.22 -10.57 7.87
CA ILE A 252 -28.26 -10.36 6.80
C ILE A 252 -26.87 -10.42 7.40
N VAL A 253 -25.95 -11.17 6.80
CA VAL A 253 -24.57 -11.29 7.29
C VAL A 253 -23.57 -11.24 6.15
N GLY A 254 -22.53 -10.44 6.33
CA GLY A 254 -21.35 -10.39 5.48
C GLY A 254 -20.13 -10.94 6.24
N LEU A 255 -19.55 -12.02 5.69
CA LEU A 255 -18.27 -12.56 6.13
C LEU A 255 -17.19 -12.00 5.21
N PHE A 256 -16.43 -11.01 5.71
CA PHE A 256 -15.44 -10.29 4.93
C PHE A 256 -14.03 -10.72 5.27
N ASN A 257 -13.20 -10.87 4.25
CA ASN A 257 -11.78 -11.10 4.36
C ASN A 257 -11.01 -9.87 3.85
N THR A 258 -10.42 -9.09 4.73
CA THR A 258 -9.61 -7.93 4.35
C THR A 258 -8.11 -8.25 4.22
N SER A 259 -7.72 -9.53 4.36
CA SER A 259 -6.34 -9.97 4.21
C SER A 259 -5.98 -10.35 2.77
N GLY A 260 -4.70 -10.44 2.47
CA GLY A 260 -4.16 -10.82 1.16
C GLY A 260 -4.24 -12.33 0.82
N THR A 261 -4.82 -13.16 1.70
CA THR A 261 -4.92 -14.62 1.50
C THR A 261 -6.33 -15.11 1.79
N PRO A 262 -6.81 -16.21 1.14
CA PRO A 262 -8.10 -16.80 1.48
C PRO A 262 -8.17 -17.21 2.94
N GLN A 263 -9.32 -17.02 3.58
CA GLN A 263 -9.57 -17.40 4.98
C GLN A 263 -10.90 -18.11 5.16
N LEU A 264 -10.94 -19.10 6.03
CA LEU A 264 -12.18 -19.69 6.51
C LEU A 264 -12.75 -18.76 7.60
N ILE A 265 -13.91 -18.16 7.32
CA ILE A 265 -14.60 -17.25 8.24
C ILE A 265 -15.91 -17.89 8.66
N SER A 266 -16.22 -17.85 9.95
CA SER A 266 -17.38 -18.52 10.53
C SER A 266 -18.13 -17.63 11.50
N THR A 267 -19.44 -17.83 11.55
CA THR A 267 -20.35 -17.30 12.57
C THR A 267 -21.44 -18.35 12.84
N SER A 268 -22.45 -18.02 13.62
CA SER A 268 -23.57 -18.92 13.87
C SER A 268 -24.90 -18.17 13.97
N ALA A 269 -26.01 -18.90 13.71
CA ALA A 269 -27.35 -18.37 13.87
C ALA A 269 -27.61 -17.81 15.27
N SER A 270 -27.04 -18.44 16.32
CA SER A 270 -27.11 -17.93 17.70
C SER A 270 -26.36 -16.60 17.87
N THR A 271 -25.17 -16.44 17.25
CA THR A 271 -24.42 -15.18 17.26
C THR A 271 -25.18 -14.08 16.53
N LEU A 272 -25.95 -14.45 15.49
CA LEU A 272 -26.81 -13.53 14.75
C LEU A 272 -28.15 -13.25 15.46
N ASN A 273 -28.34 -13.73 16.71
CA ASN A 273 -29.57 -13.59 17.48
C ASN A 273 -30.80 -14.19 16.78
N MET A 274 -30.62 -15.28 16.03
CA MET A 274 -31.73 -16.05 15.44
C MET A 274 -32.42 -16.89 16.51
N ALA A 275 -33.71 -17.23 16.30
CA ALA A 275 -34.47 -18.05 17.23
C ALA A 275 -33.83 -19.45 17.36
N PRO A 276 -33.59 -19.97 18.59
CA PRO A 276 -32.94 -21.26 18.77
C PRO A 276 -33.87 -22.44 18.41
N GLY A 277 -33.27 -23.58 18.05
CA GLY A 277 -33.98 -24.85 17.85
C GLY A 277 -34.71 -24.99 16.51
N THR A 278 -34.36 -24.18 15.54
CA THR A 278 -34.84 -24.25 14.15
C THR A 278 -33.68 -24.50 13.23
N ASP A 279 -33.96 -25.12 12.09
CA ASP A 279 -33.03 -25.08 10.94
C ASP A 279 -33.14 -23.76 10.24
N TYR A 280 -32.11 -23.40 9.47
CA TYR A 280 -32.03 -22.10 8.83
C TYR A 280 -31.69 -22.28 7.35
N LEU A 281 -32.36 -21.50 6.50
CA LEU A 281 -32.00 -21.33 5.12
C LEU A 281 -30.92 -20.24 5.01
N VAL A 282 -29.81 -20.57 4.39
CA VAL A 282 -28.72 -19.62 4.07
C VAL A 282 -28.76 -19.38 2.57
N LYS A 283 -29.22 -18.21 2.15
CA LYS A 283 -29.25 -17.78 0.74
C LYS A 283 -28.03 -16.89 0.47
N ASP A 284 -27.20 -17.29 -0.47
CA ASP A 284 -26.13 -16.45 -1.00
C ASP A 284 -26.73 -15.35 -1.89
N LEU A 285 -26.44 -14.09 -1.58
CA LEU A 285 -27.03 -12.94 -2.24
C LEU A 285 -26.37 -12.60 -3.57
N TRP A 286 -25.18 -13.18 -3.85
CA TRP A 286 -24.49 -13.02 -5.13
C TRP A 286 -24.83 -14.13 -6.13
N SER A 287 -24.87 -15.39 -5.70
CA SER A 287 -25.17 -16.53 -6.57
C SER A 287 -26.66 -16.89 -6.60
N HIS A 288 -27.45 -16.39 -5.63
CA HIS A 288 -28.87 -16.72 -5.38
C HIS A 288 -29.10 -18.17 -4.96
N GLU A 289 -28.02 -18.92 -4.70
CA GLU A 289 -28.11 -20.30 -4.24
C GLU A 289 -28.47 -20.37 -2.76
N SER A 290 -29.13 -21.44 -2.35
CA SER A 290 -29.56 -21.63 -0.96
C SER A 290 -29.13 -22.98 -0.43
N THR A 291 -28.75 -23.01 0.87
CA THR A 291 -28.41 -24.22 1.62
C THR A 291 -29.10 -24.20 2.98
N GLU A 292 -29.29 -25.39 3.60
CA GLU A 292 -29.87 -25.52 4.95
C GLU A 292 -28.80 -25.82 5.99
N THR A 293 -28.86 -25.16 7.16
CA THR A 293 -27.92 -25.35 8.25
C THR A 293 -28.64 -25.50 9.59
N THR A 294 -28.06 -26.28 10.49
CA THR A 294 -28.49 -26.36 11.89
C THR A 294 -28.01 -25.19 12.73
N GLY A 295 -27.29 -24.27 12.15
CA GLY A 295 -26.88 -23.01 12.79
C GLY A 295 -25.45 -22.53 12.51
N ALA A 296 -24.55 -23.38 12.00
CA ALA A 296 -23.23 -22.95 11.59
C ALA A 296 -23.30 -22.24 10.24
N ILE A 297 -22.63 -21.10 10.14
CA ILE A 297 -22.56 -20.29 8.92
C ILE A 297 -21.10 -19.99 8.64
N SER A 298 -20.54 -20.54 7.58
CA SER A 298 -19.11 -20.38 7.29
C SER A 298 -18.84 -20.46 5.79
N ALA A 299 -17.75 -19.81 5.37
CA ALA A 299 -17.27 -19.84 4.00
C ALA A 299 -15.75 -19.68 3.97
N THR A 300 -15.11 -20.29 2.97
CA THR A 300 -13.75 -19.93 2.58
C THR A 300 -13.83 -18.70 1.69
N VAL A 301 -13.48 -17.55 2.28
CA VAL A 301 -13.59 -16.24 1.64
C VAL A 301 -12.25 -15.91 0.98
N PRO A 302 -12.22 -15.62 -0.33
CA PRO A 302 -10.99 -15.25 -1.02
C PRO A 302 -10.39 -13.97 -0.46
N SER A 303 -9.12 -13.68 -0.79
CA SER A 303 -8.49 -12.39 -0.49
C SER A 303 -9.38 -11.23 -0.93
N HIS A 304 -9.57 -10.24 -0.06
CA HIS A 304 -10.40 -9.04 -0.25
C HIS A 304 -11.87 -9.35 -0.58
N GLY A 305 -12.32 -10.57 -0.32
CA GLY A 305 -13.65 -11.06 -0.69
C GLY A 305 -14.70 -10.94 0.41
N VAL A 306 -15.91 -11.33 0.04
CA VAL A 306 -17.07 -11.46 0.92
C VAL A 306 -17.89 -12.69 0.58
N ALA A 307 -18.39 -13.37 1.62
CA ALA A 307 -19.55 -14.24 1.52
C ALA A 307 -20.75 -13.49 2.12
N PHE A 308 -21.78 -13.26 1.32
CA PHE A 308 -22.87 -12.35 1.66
C PHE A 308 -24.20 -13.09 1.66
N TYR A 309 -24.78 -13.25 2.85
CA TYR A 309 -25.90 -14.15 3.08
C TYR A 309 -27.13 -13.48 3.70
N ARG A 310 -28.31 -13.95 3.29
CA ARG A 310 -29.56 -13.86 4.04
C ARG A 310 -29.77 -15.18 4.79
N VAL A 311 -30.04 -15.10 6.09
CA VAL A 311 -30.31 -16.25 6.94
C VAL A 311 -31.73 -16.15 7.45
N SER A 312 -32.56 -17.13 7.11
CA SER A 312 -33.99 -17.18 7.47
C SER A 312 -34.29 -18.44 8.28
N ALA A 313 -35.13 -18.33 9.30
CA ALA A 313 -35.58 -19.50 10.05
C ALA A 313 -36.52 -20.38 9.18
N LEU A 314 -36.30 -21.69 9.20
CA LEU A 314 -37.12 -22.65 8.47
C LEU A 314 -38.17 -23.29 9.36
N SER A 315 -39.41 -23.33 8.89
CA SER A 315 -40.50 -24.08 9.51
C SER A 315 -40.61 -25.52 9.03
N ASN A 316 -40.06 -25.82 7.85
CA ASN A 316 -40.04 -27.15 7.24
C ASN A 316 -38.67 -27.37 6.57
N PRO A 317 -37.75 -28.12 7.20
CA PRO A 317 -36.45 -28.46 6.63
C PRO A 317 -36.60 -29.38 5.42
N THR A 318 -35.52 -29.54 4.63
CA THR A 318 -35.38 -30.47 3.46
C THR A 318 -35.75 -29.91 2.09
N GLN A 319 -35.72 -28.59 1.90
CA GLN A 319 -36.00 -27.97 0.62
C GLN A 319 -34.73 -27.59 -0.17
N ALA A 320 -33.60 -27.39 0.52
CA ALA A 320 -32.32 -27.07 -0.07
C ALA A 320 -31.25 -28.10 0.37
N PRO A 321 -30.09 -28.15 -0.31
CA PRO A 321 -28.97 -29.00 0.12
C PRO A 321 -28.44 -28.63 1.50
N PRO A 322 -27.92 -29.63 2.29
CA PRO A 322 -27.25 -29.32 3.55
C PRO A 322 -26.10 -28.35 3.31
N ASN A 323 -26.03 -27.35 4.14
CA ASN A 323 -24.88 -26.42 4.13
C ASN A 323 -23.62 -27.21 4.51
N ALA A 324 -22.55 -26.99 3.75
CA ALA A 324 -21.30 -27.65 4.03
C ALA A 324 -20.15 -26.66 3.87
N THR A 325 -19.11 -26.84 4.67
CA THR A 325 -17.89 -26.04 4.62
C THR A 325 -16.75 -26.88 4.10
N LEU A 326 -16.06 -26.35 3.08
CA LEU A 326 -14.79 -26.87 2.60
C LEU A 326 -13.69 -25.88 2.97
N GLY A 327 -12.67 -26.34 3.67
CA GLY A 327 -11.49 -25.58 4.03
C GLY A 327 -10.21 -26.26 3.60
N MET A 328 -9.17 -25.47 3.35
CA MET A 328 -7.79 -25.94 3.18
C MET A 328 -6.96 -25.55 4.38
N SER A 329 -6.11 -26.46 4.87
CA SER A 329 -5.10 -26.07 5.88
C SER A 329 -4.08 -25.11 5.27
N PRO A 330 -3.69 -24.04 5.99
CA PRO A 330 -2.65 -23.15 5.52
C PRO A 330 -1.37 -23.91 5.16
N LEU A 331 -0.79 -23.60 4.02
CA LEU A 331 0.48 -24.14 3.59
C LEU A 331 1.60 -23.12 3.85
N PRO A 332 2.75 -23.55 4.41
CA PRO A 332 3.91 -22.69 4.50
C PRO A 332 4.45 -22.41 3.09
N ASN A 333 5.36 -21.45 2.97
CA ASN A 333 6.12 -21.28 1.75
C ASN A 333 6.85 -22.59 1.39
N LEU A 334 6.74 -23.05 0.15
CA LEU A 334 7.27 -24.33 -0.29
C LEU A 334 8.59 -24.17 -1.05
N THR A 335 9.44 -25.17 -0.91
CA THR A 335 10.61 -25.30 -1.78
C THR A 335 10.21 -26.03 -3.06
N ALA A 336 10.44 -25.41 -4.21
CA ALA A 336 10.13 -25.98 -5.51
C ALA A 336 10.82 -27.34 -5.72
N GLY A 337 10.10 -28.30 -6.30
CA GLY A 337 10.58 -29.67 -6.49
C GLY A 337 10.57 -30.55 -5.23
N GLN A 338 10.22 -30.03 -4.05
CA GLN A 338 10.13 -30.81 -2.82
C GLN A 338 8.68 -31.13 -2.48
N PRO A 339 8.40 -32.34 -1.93
CA PRO A 339 7.06 -32.73 -1.55
C PRO A 339 6.59 -31.99 -0.28
N ALA A 340 5.31 -31.57 -0.30
CA ALA A 340 4.62 -31.02 0.86
C ALA A 340 3.25 -31.69 1.00
N THR A 341 2.61 -31.54 2.17
CA THR A 341 1.29 -32.11 2.45
C THR A 341 0.23 -31.01 2.48
N ALA A 342 -0.75 -31.07 1.61
CA ALA A 342 -1.95 -30.27 1.62
C ALA A 342 -3.11 -31.07 2.23
N THR A 343 -3.97 -30.42 3.05
CA THR A 343 -5.12 -31.06 3.66
C THR A 343 -6.40 -30.29 3.30
N ALA A 344 -7.36 -30.99 2.73
CA ALA A 344 -8.73 -30.51 2.53
C ALA A 344 -9.66 -31.08 3.62
N SER A 345 -10.49 -30.23 4.24
CA SER A 345 -11.43 -30.60 5.29
C SER A 345 -12.83 -30.26 4.87
N PHE A 346 -13.75 -31.21 4.91
CA PHE A 346 -15.16 -31.03 4.63
C PHE A 346 -15.98 -31.25 5.88
N THR A 347 -16.83 -30.29 6.23
CA THR A 347 -17.74 -30.36 7.38
C THR A 347 -19.17 -30.21 6.90
N ASP A 348 -20.04 -31.11 7.29
CA ASP A 348 -21.48 -31.01 7.09
C ASP A 348 -22.12 -30.18 8.22
N ASN A 349 -22.72 -29.04 7.90
CA ASN A 349 -23.40 -28.14 8.82
C ASN A 349 -24.93 -28.23 8.72
N GLY A 350 -25.44 -29.03 7.79
CA GLY A 350 -26.87 -29.19 7.55
C GLY A 350 -27.56 -30.14 8.52
N ASP A 351 -28.86 -30.29 8.37
CA ASP A 351 -29.70 -31.25 9.09
C ASP A 351 -29.72 -32.64 8.47
N LEU A 352 -29.36 -32.75 7.19
CA LEU A 352 -29.26 -33.98 6.45
C LEU A 352 -27.82 -34.34 6.13
N ALA A 353 -27.52 -35.64 6.19
CA ALA A 353 -26.18 -36.11 5.83
C ALA A 353 -25.84 -35.82 4.35
N ALA A 354 -24.67 -35.22 4.16
CA ALA A 354 -24.03 -35.12 2.86
C ALA A 354 -23.57 -36.52 2.43
N LYS A 355 -24.05 -37.00 1.26
CA LYS A 355 -23.79 -38.38 0.78
C LYS A 355 -22.84 -38.36 -0.41
N GLN A 356 -22.11 -39.49 -0.58
CA GLN A 356 -21.15 -39.69 -1.67
C GLN A 356 -20.16 -38.50 -1.76
N VAL A 357 -19.61 -38.08 -0.60
CA VAL A 357 -18.69 -36.97 -0.54
C VAL A 357 -17.34 -37.34 -1.17
N HIS A 358 -16.91 -36.54 -2.12
CA HIS A 358 -15.61 -36.67 -2.78
C HIS A 358 -14.79 -35.43 -2.60
N LEU A 359 -13.58 -35.58 -2.07
CA LEU A 359 -12.62 -34.49 -1.88
C LEU A 359 -11.52 -34.58 -2.95
N GLY A 360 -11.15 -33.44 -3.51
CA GLY A 360 -10.11 -33.31 -4.51
C GLY A 360 -9.20 -32.11 -4.24
N LEU A 361 -8.09 -32.07 -4.96
CA LEU A 361 -7.19 -30.92 -4.98
C LEU A 361 -6.80 -30.63 -6.42
N GLN A 362 -7.07 -29.43 -6.90
CA GLN A 362 -6.62 -28.92 -8.18
C GLN A 362 -5.39 -28.02 -7.97
N ALA A 363 -4.44 -28.12 -8.90
CA ALA A 363 -3.23 -27.30 -8.88
C ALA A 363 -2.95 -26.77 -10.30
N PRO A 364 -2.15 -25.70 -10.44
CA PRO A 364 -1.75 -25.18 -11.73
C PRO A 364 -0.94 -26.19 -12.54
N THR A 365 -0.83 -25.93 -13.84
CA THR A 365 -0.04 -26.77 -14.77
C THR A 365 1.41 -26.93 -14.27
N GLY A 366 1.91 -28.16 -14.33
CA GLY A 366 3.28 -28.50 -13.92
C GLY A 366 3.42 -28.96 -12.47
N TRP A 367 2.41 -28.76 -11.63
CA TRP A 367 2.37 -29.35 -10.28
C TRP A 367 1.99 -30.83 -10.35
N SER A 368 2.49 -31.63 -9.41
CA SER A 368 1.96 -32.97 -9.17
C SER A 368 1.13 -33.00 -7.89
N VAL A 369 0.00 -33.73 -7.93
CA VAL A 369 -0.90 -33.89 -6.79
C VAL A 369 -1.23 -35.39 -6.69
N THR A 370 -0.95 -35.99 -5.53
CA THR A 370 -1.20 -37.40 -5.27
C THR A 370 -1.94 -37.56 -3.94
N PRO A 371 -3.14 -38.16 -3.90
CA PRO A 371 -3.82 -38.44 -2.64
C PRO A 371 -2.99 -39.38 -1.75
N THR A 372 -2.93 -39.06 -0.46
CA THR A 372 -2.22 -39.84 0.56
C THR A 372 -3.15 -40.40 1.65
N SER A 373 -4.44 -40.05 1.56
CA SER A 373 -5.51 -40.62 2.39
C SER A 373 -6.77 -40.87 1.54
N PRO A 374 -7.82 -41.54 2.08
CA PRO A 374 -9.10 -41.65 1.41
C PRO A 374 -9.68 -40.29 0.98
N THR A 375 -10.20 -40.24 -0.25
CA THR A 375 -10.83 -39.03 -0.82
C THR A 375 -12.34 -39.17 -1.02
N SER A 376 -12.88 -40.33 -0.69
CA SER A 376 -14.31 -40.66 -0.90
C SER A 376 -14.91 -41.16 0.40
N PHE A 377 -16.07 -40.61 0.76
CA PHE A 377 -16.78 -40.91 2.02
C PHE A 377 -18.26 -41.21 1.63
N PRO A 378 -18.83 -42.35 2.06
CA PRO A 378 -20.21 -42.71 1.73
C PRO A 378 -21.24 -41.72 2.22
N ALA A 379 -21.00 -41.19 3.43
CA ALA A 379 -21.78 -40.13 4.05
C ALA A 379 -20.90 -39.36 5.05
N VAL A 380 -21.24 -38.10 5.24
CA VAL A 380 -20.77 -37.25 6.35
C VAL A 380 -22.03 -36.76 7.04
N GLU A 381 -22.19 -37.10 8.33
CA GLU A 381 -23.37 -36.76 9.12
C GLU A 381 -23.26 -35.31 9.65
N THR A 382 -24.39 -34.73 10.00
CA THR A 382 -24.50 -33.40 10.61
C THR A 382 -23.44 -33.15 11.67
N GLY A 383 -22.67 -32.09 11.54
CA GLY A 383 -21.57 -31.68 12.44
C GLY A 383 -20.29 -32.50 12.31
N GLN A 384 -20.25 -33.53 11.46
CA GLN A 384 -19.04 -34.31 11.21
C GLN A 384 -18.10 -33.62 10.23
N THR A 385 -16.81 -33.83 10.46
CA THR A 385 -15.73 -33.38 9.56
C THR A 385 -14.96 -34.59 9.06
N VAL A 386 -14.73 -34.66 7.74
CA VAL A 386 -13.81 -35.59 7.09
C VAL A 386 -12.66 -34.84 6.43
N GLN A 387 -11.52 -35.52 6.32
CA GLN A 387 -10.32 -34.91 5.74
C GLN A 387 -9.70 -35.80 4.68
N ALA A 388 -9.14 -35.19 3.64
CA ALA A 388 -8.29 -35.83 2.67
C ALA A 388 -6.94 -35.10 2.60
N THR A 389 -5.87 -35.89 2.60
CA THR A 389 -4.49 -35.38 2.48
C THR A 389 -3.91 -35.70 1.11
N PHE A 390 -3.14 -34.75 0.58
CA PHE A 390 -2.52 -34.84 -0.73
C PHE A 390 -1.04 -34.48 -0.61
N GLN A 391 -0.16 -35.30 -1.19
CA GLN A 391 1.19 -34.87 -1.46
C GLN A 391 1.17 -33.95 -2.69
N VAL A 392 1.73 -32.76 -2.54
CA VAL A 392 1.86 -31.76 -3.61
C VAL A 392 3.35 -31.49 -3.87
N VAL A 393 3.73 -31.35 -5.14
CA VAL A 393 5.08 -31.00 -5.54
C VAL A 393 4.97 -29.89 -6.61
N ALA A 394 5.53 -28.72 -6.31
CA ALA A 394 5.66 -27.63 -7.27
C ALA A 394 6.69 -27.95 -8.35
N PRO A 395 6.61 -27.37 -9.56
CA PRO A 395 7.67 -27.49 -10.55
C PRO A 395 9.03 -27.12 -9.97
N ALA A 396 10.09 -27.87 -10.30
CA ALA A 396 11.44 -27.63 -9.81
C ALA A 396 12.05 -26.30 -10.31
N THR A 397 11.50 -25.74 -11.38
CA THR A 397 11.91 -24.48 -12.00
C THR A 397 10.80 -23.46 -11.84
N GLY A 398 11.16 -22.22 -11.50
CA GLY A 398 10.20 -21.14 -11.28
C GLY A 398 10.90 -19.83 -10.94
N SER A 399 10.13 -18.82 -10.56
CA SER A 399 10.61 -17.53 -10.05
C SER A 399 10.87 -17.61 -8.54
N LEU A 400 11.63 -16.67 -8.01
CA LEU A 400 11.67 -16.43 -6.56
C LEU A 400 10.29 -15.92 -6.12
N PHE A 401 9.76 -16.49 -5.03
CA PHE A 401 8.47 -16.14 -4.44
C PHE A 401 7.28 -16.22 -5.40
N GLN A 402 7.30 -17.21 -6.29
CA GLN A 402 6.16 -17.45 -7.17
C GLN A 402 4.94 -17.83 -6.33
N THR A 403 3.83 -17.11 -6.52
CA THR A 403 2.55 -17.41 -5.88
C THR A 403 1.65 -18.14 -6.85
N ASP A 404 1.18 -19.33 -6.45
CA ASP A 404 0.23 -20.17 -7.15
C ASP A 404 -1.00 -20.39 -6.25
N THR A 405 -2.13 -20.75 -6.85
CA THR A 405 -3.34 -21.11 -6.11
C THR A 405 -3.61 -22.60 -6.24
N LEU A 406 -3.61 -23.33 -5.14
CA LEU A 406 -4.18 -24.67 -5.03
C LEU A 406 -5.65 -24.53 -4.68
N THR A 407 -6.52 -25.35 -5.30
CA THR A 407 -7.96 -25.29 -5.03
C THR A 407 -8.45 -26.64 -4.53
N GLY A 408 -8.80 -26.70 -3.26
CA GLY A 408 -9.56 -27.81 -2.70
C GLY A 408 -10.93 -27.89 -3.37
N THR A 409 -11.38 -29.07 -3.69
CA THR A 409 -12.73 -29.32 -4.26
C THR A 409 -13.46 -30.35 -3.43
N ALA A 410 -14.77 -30.17 -3.29
CA ALA A 410 -15.65 -31.17 -2.72
C ALA A 410 -16.93 -31.30 -3.57
N GLY A 411 -17.37 -32.51 -3.80
CA GLY A 411 -18.68 -32.79 -4.38
C GLY A 411 -19.48 -33.74 -3.48
N TYR A 412 -20.75 -33.46 -3.26
CA TYR A 412 -21.64 -34.34 -2.49
C TYR A 412 -23.05 -34.38 -3.07
N THR A 413 -23.79 -35.44 -2.76
CA THR A 413 -25.21 -35.58 -3.11
C THR A 413 -26.06 -35.53 -1.82
N TRP A 414 -27.32 -35.15 -1.98
CA TRP A 414 -28.30 -35.12 -0.87
C TRP A 414 -29.66 -35.53 -1.37
N SER A 415 -30.41 -36.28 -0.55
CA SER A 415 -31.79 -36.69 -0.83
C SER A 415 -32.00 -37.30 -2.24
N GLY A 416 -30.99 -37.98 -2.82
CA GLY A 416 -31.01 -38.52 -4.17
C GLY A 416 -31.07 -37.51 -5.32
N LYS A 417 -30.74 -36.22 -5.00
CA LYS A 417 -30.74 -35.13 -5.99
C LYS A 417 -29.33 -34.82 -6.50
N THR A 418 -29.21 -33.76 -7.29
CA THR A 418 -28.00 -33.31 -7.98
C THR A 418 -26.81 -33.09 -7.04
N THR A 419 -25.62 -33.27 -7.61
CA THR A 419 -24.36 -33.01 -6.89
C THR A 419 -24.22 -31.54 -6.60
N VAL A 420 -23.87 -31.21 -5.36
CA VAL A 420 -23.39 -29.86 -4.93
C VAL A 420 -21.88 -29.87 -4.97
N ASN A 421 -21.29 -28.82 -5.50
CA ASN A 421 -19.84 -28.67 -5.58
C ASN A 421 -19.38 -27.45 -4.78
N LEU A 422 -18.29 -27.63 -4.04
CA LEU A 422 -17.63 -26.58 -3.26
C LEU A 422 -16.19 -26.43 -3.72
N THR A 423 -15.64 -25.25 -3.56
CA THR A 423 -14.22 -24.95 -3.79
C THR A 423 -13.64 -24.16 -2.63
N ALA A 424 -12.38 -24.42 -2.33
CA ALA A 424 -11.62 -23.70 -1.31
C ALA A 424 -10.23 -23.36 -1.88
N PRO A 425 -10.01 -22.14 -2.33
CA PRO A 425 -8.70 -21.72 -2.83
C PRO A 425 -7.71 -21.52 -1.66
N GLN A 426 -6.44 -21.84 -1.91
CA GLN A 426 -5.31 -21.64 -1.00
C GLN A 426 -4.13 -21.15 -1.80
N ASN A 427 -3.66 -19.93 -1.50
CA ASN A 427 -2.44 -19.40 -2.10
C ASN A 427 -1.22 -20.07 -1.48
N VAL A 428 -0.25 -20.40 -2.30
CA VAL A 428 1.01 -21.02 -1.92
C VAL A 428 2.16 -20.28 -2.60
N THR A 429 3.15 -19.90 -1.83
CA THR A 429 4.37 -19.29 -2.37
C THR A 429 5.45 -20.34 -2.49
N THR A 430 6.15 -20.39 -3.63
CA THR A 430 7.25 -21.32 -3.91
C THR A 430 8.50 -20.58 -4.32
N SER A 431 9.66 -21.18 -3.99
CA SER A 431 10.96 -20.70 -4.48
C SER A 431 11.88 -21.91 -4.76
N PRO A 432 12.72 -21.86 -5.81
CA PRO A 432 13.73 -22.88 -6.05
C PRO A 432 14.70 -22.98 -4.87
N PRO A 433 15.22 -24.17 -4.54
CA PRO A 433 16.08 -24.38 -3.37
C PRO A 433 17.41 -23.63 -3.48
N VAL A 434 17.91 -23.17 -2.34
CA VAL A 434 19.29 -22.66 -2.21
C VAL A 434 20.27 -23.81 -2.40
N GLN A 435 21.31 -23.59 -3.22
CA GLN A 435 22.30 -24.62 -3.60
C GLN A 435 23.57 -24.48 -2.78
N PRO A 436 24.26 -25.60 -2.47
CA PRO A 436 25.62 -25.55 -1.92
C PRO A 436 26.55 -24.68 -2.79
N PRO A 437 27.52 -23.94 -2.20
CA PRO A 437 27.93 -23.96 -0.79
C PRO A 437 27.11 -23.11 0.16
N TYR A 438 26.05 -22.43 -0.29
CA TYR A 438 25.24 -21.58 0.54
C TYR A 438 24.40 -22.38 1.53
N GLN A 439 24.28 -21.85 2.74
CA GLN A 439 23.48 -22.40 3.83
C GLN A 439 22.38 -21.40 4.21
N THR A 440 21.34 -21.87 4.87
CA THR A 440 20.22 -21.04 5.31
C THR A 440 20.01 -21.17 6.81
N PHE A 441 19.61 -20.07 7.45
CA PHE A 441 19.26 -20.05 8.87
C PHE A 441 18.20 -19.00 9.15
N SER A 442 17.34 -19.26 10.14
CA SER A 442 16.42 -18.28 10.71
C SER A 442 16.38 -18.43 12.21
N SER A 443 16.61 -17.33 12.93
CA SER A 443 16.38 -17.23 14.38
C SER A 443 14.98 -16.72 14.71
N ALA A 444 14.26 -16.13 13.73
CA ALA A 444 12.87 -15.73 13.90
C ALA A 444 11.97 -16.97 13.92
N THR A 445 11.29 -17.20 15.04
CA THR A 445 10.41 -18.37 15.26
C THR A 445 8.92 -18.05 15.16
N ASP A 446 8.61 -16.80 14.98
CA ASP A 446 7.25 -16.25 14.95
C ASP A 446 6.54 -16.44 13.59
N ALA A 447 7.31 -16.64 12.50
CA ALA A 447 6.81 -17.08 11.21
C ALA A 447 7.88 -17.89 10.48
N PRO A 448 7.52 -18.98 9.78
CA PRO A 448 8.49 -19.82 9.06
C PRO A 448 9.12 -19.05 7.90
N ALA A 449 10.43 -18.91 7.92
CA ALA A 449 11.18 -18.30 6.83
C ALA A 449 11.26 -19.23 5.62
N SER A 450 11.38 -18.65 4.41
CA SER A 450 11.70 -19.39 3.20
C SER A 450 12.84 -18.75 2.42
N PHE A 451 13.57 -19.57 1.70
CA PHE A 451 14.79 -19.20 1.02
C PHE A 451 14.75 -19.72 -0.42
N GLY A 452 15.30 -18.96 -1.35
CA GLY A 452 15.34 -19.37 -2.75
C GLY A 452 16.59 -18.89 -3.46
N GLN A 453 16.94 -19.61 -4.56
CA GLN A 453 18.06 -19.23 -5.41
C GLN A 453 17.75 -19.52 -6.88
N ILE A 454 18.08 -18.56 -7.75
CA ILE A 454 18.07 -18.72 -9.21
C ILE A 454 19.36 -18.12 -9.75
N GLY A 455 20.31 -18.98 -10.13
CA GLY A 455 21.64 -18.53 -10.52
C GLY A 455 22.32 -17.73 -9.42
N GLN A 456 22.58 -16.44 -9.65
CA GLN A 456 23.17 -15.54 -8.65
C GLN A 456 22.13 -14.72 -7.89
N GLN A 457 20.86 -14.88 -8.19
CA GLN A 457 19.80 -14.23 -7.44
C GLN A 457 19.36 -15.07 -6.25
N PHE A 458 19.16 -14.41 -5.12
CA PHE A 458 18.73 -15.03 -3.87
C PHE A 458 17.46 -14.33 -3.37
N GLY A 459 16.56 -15.12 -2.80
CA GLY A 459 15.34 -14.64 -2.15
C GLY A 459 15.30 -15.07 -0.70
N ILE A 460 14.97 -14.14 0.20
CA ILE A 460 14.69 -14.42 1.61
C ILE A 460 13.30 -13.88 1.91
N SER A 461 12.38 -14.75 2.35
CA SER A 461 11.13 -14.36 2.98
C SER A 461 11.28 -14.63 4.47
N GLY A 462 11.44 -13.56 5.26
CA GLY A 462 11.77 -13.66 6.68
C GLY A 462 10.98 -12.67 7.53
N ALA A 463 10.67 -13.10 8.75
CA ALA A 463 10.12 -12.24 9.81
C ALA A 463 11.23 -11.85 10.80
N GLY A 464 10.85 -11.29 11.92
CA GLY A 464 11.71 -10.99 13.05
C GLY A 464 11.44 -9.62 13.67
N ALA A 465 11.44 -9.55 14.99
CA ALA A 465 11.20 -8.31 15.71
C ALA A 465 12.29 -7.26 15.42
N ASP A 466 13.56 -7.66 15.39
CA ASP A 466 14.70 -6.83 14.97
C ASP A 466 16.03 -7.64 15.05
N LEU A 467 17.08 -7.06 14.49
CA LEU A 467 18.47 -7.38 14.75
C LEU A 467 19.14 -6.14 15.33
N PHE A 468 18.80 -5.83 16.59
CA PHE A 468 19.28 -4.65 17.32
C PHE A 468 19.04 -4.80 18.83
N SER A 469 19.92 -4.23 19.66
CA SER A 469 19.84 -4.26 21.13
C SER A 469 19.70 -5.70 21.65
N ASN A 470 18.60 -6.04 22.29
CA ASN A 470 18.33 -7.37 22.86
C ASN A 470 17.62 -8.32 21.90
N SER A 471 17.37 -7.89 20.67
CA SER A 471 16.72 -8.71 19.64
C SER A 471 17.74 -9.26 18.67
N ASP A 472 17.70 -10.56 18.43
CA ASP A 472 18.55 -11.29 17.49
C ASP A 472 17.65 -12.18 16.61
N ALA A 473 16.66 -11.53 15.92
CA ALA A 473 15.65 -12.21 15.12
C ALA A 473 15.76 -11.83 13.63
N TYR A 474 16.32 -12.75 12.84
CA TYR A 474 16.57 -12.55 11.41
C TYR A 474 16.59 -13.87 10.64
N SER A 475 16.58 -13.76 9.31
CA SER A 475 16.76 -14.87 8.37
C SER A 475 17.93 -14.58 7.45
N THR A 476 18.79 -15.59 7.16
CA THR A 476 20.00 -15.40 6.38
C THR A 476 20.28 -16.56 5.41
N ILE A 477 20.85 -16.22 4.26
CA ILE A 477 21.58 -17.13 3.37
C ILE A 477 23.05 -16.77 3.50
N TYR A 478 23.92 -17.74 3.83
CA TYR A 478 25.30 -17.45 4.17
C TYR A 478 26.31 -18.52 3.66
N LEU A 479 27.55 -18.12 3.60
CA LEU A 479 28.70 -18.93 3.34
C LEU A 479 29.50 -19.13 4.65
N LYS A 480 29.67 -20.36 5.06
CA LYS A 480 30.35 -20.67 6.32
C LYS A 480 31.85 -20.46 6.21
N GLY A 481 32.43 -19.69 7.15
CA GLY A 481 33.88 -19.46 7.23
C GLY A 481 34.46 -18.74 6.00
N ALA A 482 33.68 -17.97 5.28
CA ALA A 482 34.04 -17.38 3.99
C ALA A 482 34.84 -16.08 4.09
N VAL A 483 34.99 -15.49 5.28
CA VAL A 483 35.67 -14.21 5.50
C VAL A 483 36.84 -14.37 6.42
N GLY A 484 38.04 -14.08 5.91
CA GLY A 484 39.29 -14.03 6.68
C GLY A 484 39.52 -12.64 7.30
N THR A 485 40.73 -12.42 7.82
CA THR A 485 41.10 -11.13 8.46
C THR A 485 41.28 -9.97 7.47
N THR A 486 41.33 -10.26 6.18
CA THR A 486 41.32 -9.25 5.11
C THR A 486 40.40 -9.77 4.03
N SER A 487 39.23 -9.19 3.89
CA SER A 487 38.17 -9.74 3.02
C SER A 487 37.20 -8.64 2.58
N THR A 488 36.52 -8.93 1.48
CA THR A 488 35.41 -8.11 0.95
C THR A 488 34.18 -8.99 0.75
N VAL A 489 33.03 -8.50 1.22
CA VAL A 489 31.71 -9.08 0.98
C VAL A 489 30.86 -8.06 0.25
N ASP A 490 30.22 -8.44 -0.84
CA ASP A 490 29.32 -7.57 -1.57
C ASP A 490 28.06 -8.28 -2.04
N THR A 491 27.00 -7.50 -2.21
CA THR A 491 25.69 -7.90 -2.74
C THR A 491 24.93 -6.69 -3.27
N LYS A 492 23.87 -6.96 -4.02
CA LYS A 492 22.91 -5.97 -4.50
C LYS A 492 21.53 -6.28 -3.93
N VAL A 493 20.93 -5.36 -3.21
CA VAL A 493 19.52 -5.44 -2.82
C VAL A 493 18.67 -4.98 -3.99
N VAL A 494 17.89 -5.90 -4.57
CA VAL A 494 17.11 -5.64 -5.79
C VAL A 494 15.73 -5.12 -5.47
N SER A 495 15.04 -5.75 -4.52
CA SER A 495 13.70 -5.38 -4.09
C SER A 495 13.46 -5.69 -2.62
N GLN A 496 12.56 -4.93 -2.01
CA GLN A 496 12.11 -5.10 -0.61
C GLN A 496 10.59 -4.98 -0.58
N GLN A 497 9.88 -6.10 -0.44
CA GLN A 497 8.44 -6.13 -0.32
C GLN A 497 8.02 -6.49 1.10
N GLY A 498 7.10 -5.74 1.69
CA GLY A 498 6.65 -5.97 3.07
C GLY A 498 7.64 -5.54 4.15
N LEU A 499 8.78 -4.96 3.78
CA LEU A 499 9.72 -4.35 4.71
C LEU A 499 9.22 -2.94 5.05
N THR A 500 8.98 -2.67 6.33
CA THR A 500 8.45 -1.38 6.79
C THR A 500 9.28 -0.81 7.93
N GLY A 501 9.21 0.50 8.12
CA GLY A 501 9.89 1.17 9.22
C GLY A 501 11.39 0.89 9.23
N PHE A 502 11.90 0.36 10.34
CA PHE A 502 13.30 -0.01 10.55
C PHE A 502 13.63 -1.46 10.16
N GLY A 503 12.78 -2.14 9.39
CA GLY A 503 13.13 -3.43 8.81
C GLY A 503 14.44 -3.35 8.03
N LYS A 504 15.26 -4.42 8.03
CA LYS A 504 16.63 -4.41 7.54
C LYS A 504 16.84 -5.50 6.51
N ALA A 505 17.55 -5.18 5.43
CA ALA A 505 18.00 -6.14 4.43
C ALA A 505 19.39 -5.77 3.92
N GLY A 506 20.35 -6.70 3.94
CA GLY A 506 21.71 -6.40 3.53
C GLY A 506 22.71 -7.52 3.81
N ILE A 507 23.95 -7.13 4.07
CA ILE A 507 25.08 -8.01 4.37
C ILE A 507 25.17 -8.27 5.87
N ILE A 508 25.43 -9.52 6.24
CA ILE A 508 25.78 -9.93 7.59
C ILE A 508 27.13 -10.66 7.57
N VAL A 509 28.05 -10.26 8.45
CA VAL A 509 29.30 -10.96 8.74
C VAL A 509 29.34 -11.22 10.24
N ARG A 510 29.44 -12.50 10.63
CA ARG A 510 29.41 -12.93 12.04
C ARG A 510 30.41 -14.05 12.30
N ASN A 511 30.90 -14.16 13.53
CA ASN A 511 31.70 -15.31 13.95
C ASN A 511 30.95 -16.63 13.72
N ASP A 512 29.64 -16.61 13.91
CA ASP A 512 28.69 -17.67 13.56
C ASP A 512 27.38 -17.06 13.10
N ALA A 513 27.03 -17.24 11.83
CA ALA A 513 25.79 -16.70 11.25
C ALA A 513 24.51 -17.31 11.82
N THR A 514 24.61 -18.39 12.61
CA THR A 514 23.49 -18.96 13.33
C THR A 514 23.24 -18.30 14.70
N GLY A 515 24.15 -17.42 15.14
CA GLY A 515 24.09 -16.78 16.45
C GLY A 515 24.33 -17.73 17.63
N SER A 516 24.66 -19.00 17.37
CA SER A 516 24.77 -20.06 18.38
C SER A 516 26.18 -20.21 18.99
N GLY A 517 27.12 -19.42 18.51
CA GLY A 517 28.52 -19.45 18.99
C GLY A 517 28.69 -18.85 20.38
N THR A 518 29.85 -19.16 21.01
CA THR A 518 30.23 -18.55 22.30
C THR A 518 30.65 -17.09 22.18
N THR A 519 30.90 -16.60 20.96
CA THR A 519 31.24 -15.21 20.63
C THR A 519 30.44 -14.80 19.40
N PRO A 520 29.18 -14.34 19.57
CA PRO A 520 28.28 -14.04 18.46
C PRO A 520 28.55 -12.70 17.77
N GLU A 521 29.69 -12.09 18.03
CA GLU A 521 30.06 -10.78 17.48
C GLU A 521 29.99 -10.74 15.96
N GLY A 522 29.63 -9.60 15.43
CA GLY A 522 29.50 -9.38 14.00
C GLY A 522 29.20 -7.94 13.60
N VAL A 523 29.06 -7.77 12.30
CA VAL A 523 28.77 -6.50 11.64
C VAL A 523 27.67 -6.73 10.60
N ILE A 524 26.74 -5.80 10.49
CA ILE A 524 25.72 -5.77 9.43
C ILE A 524 25.78 -4.43 8.67
N LEU A 525 25.66 -4.51 7.35
CA LEU A 525 25.50 -3.36 6.47
C LEU A 525 24.21 -3.54 5.68
N PHE A 526 23.28 -2.62 5.81
CA PHE A 526 21.93 -2.84 5.31
C PHE A 526 21.25 -1.59 4.77
N ALA A 527 20.18 -1.81 4.00
CA ALA A 527 19.20 -0.83 3.58
C ALA A 527 17.90 -1.01 4.39
N SER A 528 17.33 0.11 4.87
CA SER A 528 16.11 0.15 5.67
C SER A 528 15.18 1.26 5.16
N PRO A 529 13.85 1.01 5.00
CA PRO A 529 12.93 2.03 4.48
C PRO A 529 12.94 3.35 5.24
N SER A 530 12.98 3.33 6.58
CA SER A 530 13.02 4.55 7.41
C SER A 530 14.43 4.92 7.86
N GLY A 531 15.33 3.95 7.99
CA GLY A 531 16.69 4.15 8.49
C GLY A 531 17.73 4.47 7.41
N GLY A 532 17.39 4.24 6.13
CA GLY A 532 18.34 4.38 5.03
C GLY A 532 19.44 3.32 5.03
N ILE A 533 20.64 3.65 4.56
CA ILE A 533 21.81 2.76 4.60
C ILE A 533 22.55 2.93 5.91
N GLN A 534 22.81 1.83 6.63
CA GLN A 534 23.49 1.86 7.92
C GLN A 534 24.50 0.73 8.06
N LEU A 535 25.55 0.97 8.84
CA LEU A 535 26.49 -0.02 9.33
C LEU A 535 26.27 -0.15 10.84
N GLU A 536 25.90 -1.34 11.29
CA GLU A 536 25.74 -1.66 12.71
C GLU A 536 26.69 -2.77 13.14
N TRP A 537 27.10 -2.78 14.40
CA TRP A 537 28.01 -3.80 14.93
C TRP A 537 27.75 -4.10 16.40
N THR A 538 28.20 -5.29 16.80
CA THR A 538 28.01 -5.77 18.16
C THR A 538 28.94 -5.11 19.17
N ASN A 539 28.50 -5.08 20.42
CA ASN A 539 29.38 -4.86 21.58
C ASN A 539 30.00 -6.20 22.02
N ASN A 540 30.81 -6.17 23.11
CA ASN A 540 31.45 -7.36 23.67
C ASN A 540 30.48 -8.44 24.23
N GLY A 541 29.20 -8.29 24.06
CA GLY A 541 28.15 -9.25 24.45
C GLY A 541 27.33 -9.77 23.28
N GLY A 542 27.78 -9.49 22.03
CA GLY A 542 27.09 -9.95 20.81
C GLY A 542 25.84 -9.19 20.42
N ASN A 543 25.48 -8.13 21.15
CA ASN A 543 24.32 -7.32 20.84
C ASN A 543 24.67 -6.20 19.86
N PHE A 544 23.91 -6.07 18.76
CA PHE A 544 24.03 -4.95 17.83
C PHE A 544 23.47 -3.67 18.45
N ILE A 545 24.33 -2.81 18.97
CA ILE A 545 23.95 -1.56 19.66
C ILE A 545 24.69 -0.33 19.15
N ASN A 546 25.68 -0.53 18.27
CA ASN A 546 26.47 0.55 17.70
C ASN A 546 26.05 0.71 16.24
N ALA A 547 25.92 1.96 15.80
CA ALA A 547 25.51 2.27 14.44
C ALA A 547 26.21 3.51 13.90
N VAL A 548 26.43 3.53 12.59
CA VAL A 548 26.86 4.72 11.84
C VAL A 548 26.11 4.80 10.52
N THR A 549 25.77 6.02 10.13
CA THR A 549 25.16 6.38 8.86
C THR A 549 26.12 7.21 8.01
N PRO A 550 25.93 7.32 6.70
CA PRO A 550 26.75 8.16 5.84
C PRO A 550 26.82 9.62 6.36
N ALA A 551 28.00 10.22 6.30
CA ALA A 551 28.29 11.54 6.89
C ALA A 551 27.51 12.72 6.27
N ASN A 552 26.92 12.54 5.10
CA ASN A 552 26.13 13.56 4.39
C ASN A 552 24.68 13.71 4.87
N GLY A 553 24.29 13.07 5.97
CA GLY A 553 23.07 13.32 6.75
C GLY A 553 21.73 13.01 6.08
N THR A 554 21.68 12.91 4.79
CA THR A 554 20.50 12.49 4.02
C THR A 554 20.84 11.16 3.36
N ASN A 555 20.01 10.17 3.62
CA ASN A 555 20.25 8.81 3.14
C ASN A 555 19.09 8.32 2.25
N PRO A 556 18.73 9.04 1.17
CA PRO A 556 17.83 8.49 0.17
C PRO A 556 18.60 7.46 -0.63
N PHE A 557 18.22 6.20 -0.52
CA PHE A 557 18.60 5.20 -1.49
C PHE A 557 17.39 4.83 -2.33
N ALA A 558 17.64 4.53 -3.59
CA ALA A 558 16.65 3.90 -4.45
C ALA A 558 17.07 2.45 -4.69
N LEU A 559 16.11 1.55 -4.70
CA LEU A 559 16.37 0.18 -5.14
C LEU A 559 16.47 0.14 -6.68
N PRO A 560 17.37 -0.64 -7.24
CA PRO A 560 18.34 -1.48 -6.55
C PRO A 560 19.52 -0.71 -5.95
N VAL A 561 20.06 -1.19 -4.83
CA VAL A 561 21.24 -0.63 -4.16
C VAL A 561 22.31 -1.70 -3.95
N TRP A 562 23.57 -1.36 -4.23
CA TRP A 562 24.73 -2.22 -3.99
C TRP A 562 25.34 -1.93 -2.63
N LEU A 563 25.68 -2.98 -1.90
CA LEU A 563 26.31 -2.91 -0.58
C LEU A 563 27.64 -3.64 -0.64
N LYS A 564 28.67 -3.07 0.00
CA LYS A 564 29.98 -3.68 0.11
C LYS A 564 30.54 -3.46 1.52
N LEU A 565 31.02 -4.54 2.14
CA LEU A 565 31.64 -4.53 3.45
C LEU A 565 33.07 -5.06 3.35
N GLU A 566 34.05 -4.25 3.72
CA GLU A 566 35.46 -4.61 3.75
C GLU A 566 35.93 -4.81 5.18
N ARG A 567 36.67 -5.90 5.39
CA ARG A 567 37.32 -6.23 6.68
C ARG A 567 38.82 -6.11 6.56
N THR A 568 39.46 -5.47 7.55
CA THR A 568 40.91 -5.47 7.76
C THR A 568 41.19 -5.63 9.25
N GLY A 569 41.61 -6.84 9.68
CA GLY A 569 41.73 -7.19 11.10
C GLY A 569 40.36 -7.10 11.80
N ASP A 570 40.31 -6.27 12.84
CA ASP A 570 39.07 -5.99 13.60
C ASP A 570 38.30 -4.77 13.08
N SER A 571 38.77 -4.15 11.99
CA SER A 571 38.14 -2.98 11.37
C SER A 571 37.28 -3.38 10.16
N TYR A 572 36.07 -2.85 10.10
CA TYR A 572 35.10 -3.05 9.02
C TYR A 572 34.67 -1.71 8.45
N THR A 573 34.75 -1.57 7.13
CA THR A 573 34.29 -0.37 6.43
C THR A 573 33.14 -0.72 5.50
N GLY A 574 31.99 -0.07 5.69
CA GLY A 574 30.80 -0.23 4.87
C GLY A 574 30.74 0.79 3.74
N TYR A 575 30.31 0.35 2.56
CA TYR A 575 30.07 1.17 1.38
C TYR A 575 28.74 0.84 0.75
N TYR A 576 28.14 1.83 0.07
CA TYR A 576 26.98 1.61 -0.80
C TYR A 576 27.17 2.29 -2.15
N SER A 577 26.41 1.84 -3.15
CA SER A 577 26.37 2.44 -4.48
C SER A 577 24.96 2.37 -5.07
N ASN A 578 24.54 3.40 -5.80
CA ASN A 578 23.27 3.43 -6.52
C ASN A 578 23.37 2.90 -7.97
N ASP A 579 24.59 2.69 -8.47
CA ASP A 579 24.84 2.28 -9.86
C ASP A 579 25.83 1.10 -9.99
N GLY A 580 26.38 0.64 -8.85
CA GLY A 580 27.39 -0.41 -8.78
C GLY A 580 28.80 0.03 -9.21
N LYS A 581 28.99 1.30 -9.56
CA LYS A 581 30.27 1.84 -10.04
C LYS A 581 30.86 2.86 -9.07
N GLY A 582 30.05 3.88 -8.68
CA GLY A 582 30.46 4.89 -7.70
C GLY A 582 30.10 4.47 -6.28
N TRP A 583 31.10 4.39 -5.39
CA TRP A 583 30.93 3.92 -4.03
C TRP A 583 31.05 5.04 -3.00
N TYR A 584 30.09 5.09 -2.07
CA TYR A 584 30.03 6.02 -0.97
C TYR A 584 30.31 5.31 0.35
N THR A 585 31.19 5.85 1.18
CA THR A 585 31.48 5.30 2.49
C THR A 585 30.30 5.54 3.45
N VAL A 586 29.81 4.47 4.07
CA VAL A 586 28.83 4.54 5.15
C VAL A 586 29.49 4.88 6.45
N GLY A 587 30.58 4.20 6.78
CA GLY A 587 31.36 4.38 7.98
C GLY A 587 32.31 3.23 8.22
N THR A 588 33.10 3.34 9.30
CA THR A 588 34.03 2.31 9.76
C THR A 588 33.71 1.92 11.20
N ALA A 589 33.67 0.63 11.48
CA ALA A 589 33.49 0.04 12.79
C ALA A 589 34.75 -0.72 13.21
N THR A 590 35.14 -0.62 14.48
CA THR A 590 36.14 -1.51 15.09
C THR A 590 35.43 -2.40 16.09
N VAL A 591 35.50 -3.72 15.87
CA VAL A 591 34.76 -4.73 16.64
C VAL A 591 35.76 -5.68 17.30
N SER A 592 35.71 -5.78 18.61
CA SER A 592 36.56 -6.69 19.37
C SER A 592 36.09 -8.15 19.27
N ALA A 593 36.99 -9.09 19.64
CA ALA A 593 36.71 -10.53 19.72
C ALA A 593 36.26 -11.17 18.39
N GLN A 594 36.75 -10.63 17.25
CA GLN A 594 36.45 -11.19 15.95
C GLN A 594 37.26 -12.48 15.72
N ALA A 595 36.57 -13.53 15.23
CA ALA A 595 37.24 -14.76 14.82
C ALA A 595 38.17 -14.53 13.60
N ALA A 596 39.22 -15.33 13.47
CA ALA A 596 40.12 -15.27 12.31
C ALA A 596 39.36 -15.55 11.01
N THR A 597 38.38 -16.46 11.06
CA THR A 597 37.44 -16.71 9.97
C THR A 597 36.01 -16.50 10.46
N GLN A 598 35.16 -15.90 9.62
CA GLN A 598 33.76 -15.60 9.94
C GLN A 598 32.86 -16.10 8.83
N ASP A 599 31.59 -16.29 9.17
CA ASP A 599 30.52 -16.53 8.21
C ASP A 599 30.10 -15.18 7.57
N ALA A 600 29.77 -15.22 6.28
CA ALA A 600 29.29 -14.06 5.54
C ALA A 600 28.03 -14.40 4.77
N GLY A 601 27.06 -13.52 4.78
CA GLY A 601 25.77 -13.74 4.13
C GLY A 601 24.99 -12.50 3.84
N ILE A 602 23.79 -12.72 3.32
CA ILE A 602 22.73 -11.75 3.18
C ILE A 602 21.63 -12.05 4.20
N PHE A 603 20.99 -11.02 4.71
CA PHE A 603 19.99 -11.20 5.77
C PHE A 603 18.78 -10.31 5.61
N VAL A 604 17.69 -10.70 6.26
CA VAL A 604 16.43 -9.95 6.36
C VAL A 604 15.91 -10.05 7.80
N THR A 605 15.44 -8.93 8.33
CA THR A 605 14.53 -8.86 9.49
C THR A 605 13.43 -7.85 9.18
N SER A 606 12.16 -8.24 9.36
CA SER A 606 11.02 -7.41 8.96
C SER A 606 10.73 -6.25 9.92
N HIS A 607 11.34 -6.24 11.09
CA HIS A 607 11.01 -5.36 12.22
C HIS A 607 9.55 -5.51 12.69
N SER A 608 8.97 -6.69 12.48
CA SER A 608 7.59 -7.04 12.85
C SER A 608 7.48 -8.52 13.17
N THR A 609 6.94 -8.85 14.33
CA THR A 609 6.67 -10.25 14.71
C THR A 609 5.54 -10.82 13.85
N GLY A 610 5.74 -12.03 13.32
CA GLY A 610 4.74 -12.75 12.53
C GLY A 610 4.49 -12.22 11.12
N THR A 611 5.17 -11.13 10.70
CA THR A 611 5.01 -10.56 9.36
C THR A 611 6.25 -10.86 8.52
N LEU A 612 6.06 -11.57 7.41
CA LEU A 612 7.13 -11.89 6.47
C LEU A 612 7.41 -10.70 5.55
N ALA A 613 8.69 -10.36 5.38
CA ALA A 613 9.17 -9.48 4.33
C ALA A 613 9.89 -10.32 3.26
N GLN A 614 9.65 -10.03 1.99
CA GLN A 614 10.29 -10.71 0.85
C GLN A 614 11.33 -9.79 0.23
N VAL A 615 12.59 -10.22 0.24
CA VAL A 615 13.70 -9.46 -0.31
C VAL A 615 14.43 -10.28 -1.34
N VAL A 616 14.71 -9.66 -2.48
CA VAL A 616 15.54 -10.25 -3.54
C VAL A 616 16.89 -9.58 -3.54
N PHE A 617 17.93 -10.41 -3.56
CA PHE A 617 19.32 -10.01 -3.69
C PHE A 617 19.89 -10.54 -5.02
N ASP A 618 20.90 -9.86 -5.56
CA ASP A 618 21.61 -10.27 -6.77
C ASP A 618 23.12 -10.24 -6.50
N GLY A 619 23.77 -11.41 -6.59
CA GLY A 619 25.15 -11.63 -6.21
C GLY A 619 25.38 -11.62 -4.69
N LEU A 620 25.98 -12.66 -4.18
CA LEU A 620 26.63 -12.71 -2.87
C LEU A 620 28.04 -13.17 -3.08
N THR A 621 29.01 -12.27 -2.98
CA THR A 621 30.41 -12.58 -3.08
C THR A 621 31.11 -12.39 -1.72
N ALA A 622 32.02 -13.28 -1.39
CA ALA A 622 32.91 -13.16 -0.25
C ALA A 622 34.32 -13.57 -0.74
N VAL A 623 35.23 -12.61 -0.74
CA VAL A 623 36.59 -12.81 -1.29
C VAL A 623 37.60 -12.52 -0.20
N ASP A 624 38.47 -13.53 0.09
CA ASP A 624 39.66 -13.34 0.91
C ASP A 624 40.71 -12.55 0.14
N GLY A 625 41.27 -11.52 0.77
CA GLY A 625 42.19 -10.55 0.19
C GLY A 625 41.59 -9.16 0.03
N ALA A 626 42.41 -8.11 0.14
CA ALA A 626 41.97 -6.76 -0.09
C ALA A 626 41.70 -6.58 -1.59
N VAL A 627 40.45 -6.45 -1.98
CA VAL A 627 40.09 -5.79 -3.23
C VAL A 627 40.07 -4.29 -2.92
N PRO A 628 40.95 -3.46 -3.51
CA PRO A 628 40.88 -2.02 -3.32
C PRO A 628 39.49 -1.57 -3.76
N PRO A 629 38.77 -0.76 -2.94
CA PRO A 629 37.51 -0.21 -3.40
C PRO A 629 37.75 0.55 -4.69
N PRO A 630 36.84 0.45 -5.68
CA PRO A 630 36.84 1.38 -6.79
C PRO A 630 36.83 2.79 -6.18
N PRO A 631 37.68 3.72 -6.63
CA PRO A 631 37.67 5.07 -6.10
C PRO A 631 36.26 5.65 -6.29
N GLY A 632 35.68 6.19 -5.23
CA GLY A 632 34.37 6.84 -5.30
C GLY A 632 34.36 8.05 -6.24
N PRO A 633 33.19 8.53 -6.67
CA PRO A 633 33.11 9.71 -7.51
C PRO A 633 33.76 10.90 -6.78
N LYS A 634 34.55 11.67 -7.53
CA LYS A 634 35.23 12.84 -7.01
C LYS A 634 34.28 14.03 -7.03
N LEU A 635 34.14 14.69 -5.87
CA LEU A 635 33.24 15.83 -5.69
C LEU A 635 33.99 17.15 -5.97
N TYR A 636 33.30 18.08 -6.58
CA TYR A 636 33.79 19.45 -6.87
C TYR A 636 32.67 20.44 -6.53
N GLU A 637 32.89 21.28 -5.50
CA GLU A 637 31.93 22.31 -5.06
C GLU A 637 31.90 23.48 -6.03
N ALA A 638 30.74 24.02 -6.35
CA ALA A 638 30.58 25.11 -7.33
C ALA A 638 31.22 26.41 -6.82
N GLU A 639 31.10 26.70 -5.53
CA GLU A 639 31.65 27.88 -4.88
C GLU A 639 33.16 27.77 -4.55
N SER A 640 33.80 26.66 -4.91
CA SER A 640 35.23 26.45 -4.66
C SER A 640 36.06 27.63 -5.21
N PRO A 641 37.04 28.16 -4.43
CA PRO A 641 37.93 29.24 -4.90
C PRO A 641 38.84 28.83 -6.07
N ALA A 642 38.91 27.53 -6.37
CA ALA A 642 39.61 27.02 -7.56
C ALA A 642 38.80 27.22 -8.85
N ASN A 643 37.52 27.51 -8.75
CA ASN A 643 36.62 27.67 -9.92
C ASN A 643 36.62 29.10 -10.45
N THR A 644 36.24 29.24 -11.72
CA THR A 644 36.04 30.53 -12.36
C THR A 644 34.55 30.86 -12.39
N ILE A 645 34.18 31.99 -11.79
CA ILE A 645 32.79 32.47 -11.78
C ILE A 645 32.76 33.82 -12.46
N VAL A 646 32.02 33.92 -13.57
CA VAL A 646 31.89 35.14 -14.37
C VAL A 646 30.55 35.80 -14.05
N ALA A 647 30.55 37.09 -13.72
CA ALA A 647 29.34 37.85 -13.45
C ALA A 647 28.37 37.86 -14.67
N PRO A 648 27.03 37.82 -14.43
CA PRO A 648 26.31 38.03 -13.18
C PRO A 648 26.30 36.82 -12.21
N ALA A 649 26.86 35.65 -12.61
CA ALA A 649 26.95 34.50 -11.71
C ALA A 649 27.72 34.86 -10.41
N ARG A 650 27.28 34.38 -9.27
CA ARG A 650 27.87 34.69 -7.97
C ARG A 650 27.55 33.64 -6.92
N ILE A 651 28.40 33.54 -5.92
CA ILE A 651 28.17 32.72 -4.75
C ILE A 651 27.06 33.32 -3.89
N SER A 652 26.17 32.50 -3.39
CA SER A 652 25.08 32.86 -2.48
C SER A 652 24.85 31.76 -1.45
N SER A 653 24.28 32.12 -0.30
CA SER A 653 23.95 31.19 0.76
C SER A 653 22.82 30.24 0.33
N CYS A 654 22.90 28.99 0.80
CA CYS A 654 21.90 27.95 0.54
C CYS A 654 21.86 26.96 1.73
N THR A 655 20.73 26.85 2.40
CA THR A 655 20.60 26.00 3.58
C THR A 655 20.56 24.51 3.27
N GLY A 656 20.17 24.14 2.04
CA GLY A 656 20.08 22.74 1.59
C GLY A 656 21.30 22.27 0.79
N CYS A 657 22.29 23.14 0.54
CA CYS A 657 23.46 22.82 -0.28
C CYS A 657 24.64 22.32 0.56
N SER A 658 25.56 21.63 -0.11
CA SER A 658 26.86 21.28 0.43
C SER A 658 27.61 22.54 0.82
N GLY A 659 28.32 22.53 1.94
CA GLY A 659 29.04 23.72 2.42
C GLY A 659 28.16 24.93 2.77
N GLY A 660 26.83 24.85 2.62
CA GLY A 660 25.90 25.95 2.89
C GLY A 660 25.91 27.06 1.83
N GLN A 661 26.50 26.83 0.66
CA GLN A 661 26.65 27.80 -0.44
C GLN A 661 26.32 27.16 -1.79
N LYS A 662 26.10 28.00 -2.80
CA LYS A 662 25.88 27.63 -4.19
C LYS A 662 26.32 28.75 -5.12
N VAL A 663 26.47 28.47 -6.39
CA VAL A 663 26.63 29.49 -7.45
C VAL A 663 25.29 29.71 -8.14
N GLY A 664 24.73 30.89 -7.94
CA GLY A 664 23.49 31.31 -8.59
C GLY A 664 23.70 32.35 -9.68
N PHE A 665 22.62 32.69 -10.40
CA PHE A 665 22.63 33.66 -11.52
C PHE A 665 23.53 33.25 -12.68
N VAL A 666 23.74 31.96 -12.87
CA VAL A 666 24.40 31.42 -14.06
C VAL A 666 23.51 31.69 -15.30
N GLY A 667 24.08 32.12 -16.42
CA GLY A 667 23.36 32.51 -17.61
C GLY A 667 23.28 34.02 -17.82
N ASN A 668 22.73 34.47 -18.96
CA ASN A 668 22.74 35.87 -19.40
C ASN A 668 24.15 36.48 -19.36
N GLY A 669 25.15 35.70 -19.82
CA GLY A 669 26.57 36.07 -19.81
C GLY A 669 27.34 35.62 -18.58
N GLY A 670 26.65 35.16 -17.50
CA GLY A 670 27.28 34.58 -16.32
C GLY A 670 27.60 33.11 -16.49
N THR A 671 28.75 32.66 -16.00
CA THR A 671 29.15 31.24 -16.07
C THR A 671 29.74 30.77 -14.74
N VAL A 672 29.73 29.48 -14.54
CA VAL A 672 30.55 28.81 -13.53
C VAL A 672 31.35 27.70 -14.21
N THR A 673 32.68 27.77 -14.06
CA THR A 673 33.61 26.79 -14.61
C THR A 673 34.30 26.05 -13.46
N PHE A 674 34.04 24.75 -13.36
CA PHE A 674 34.77 23.85 -12.47
C PHE A 674 36.16 23.57 -13.06
N ASN A 675 37.19 24.05 -12.39
CA ASN A 675 38.57 23.86 -12.81
C ASN A 675 39.21 22.65 -12.13
N GLY A 676 40.13 22.01 -12.84
CA GLY A 676 40.92 20.91 -12.30
C GLY A 676 40.10 19.63 -12.04
N VAL A 677 39.06 19.40 -12.81
CA VAL A 677 38.31 18.13 -12.80
C VAL A 677 39.21 17.04 -13.36
N THR A 678 39.65 16.11 -12.52
CA THR A 678 40.68 15.12 -12.90
C THR A 678 40.06 13.82 -13.35
N ALA A 679 40.57 13.30 -14.46
CA ALA A 679 40.25 11.96 -14.98
C ALA A 679 41.54 11.13 -15.13
N PRO A 680 41.58 9.85 -14.71
CA PRO A 680 42.77 8.99 -14.82
C PRO A 680 43.10 8.58 -16.25
N SER A 681 42.10 8.53 -17.14
CA SER A 681 42.25 8.19 -18.56
C SER A 681 41.27 9.02 -19.41
N ALA A 682 41.45 9.07 -20.70
CA ALA A 682 40.46 9.66 -21.61
C ALA A 682 39.26 8.72 -21.77
N GLY A 683 38.02 9.26 -21.77
CA GLY A 683 36.79 8.49 -21.93
C GLY A 683 35.55 9.32 -21.55
N ASN A 684 34.39 8.69 -21.68
CA ASN A 684 33.15 9.26 -21.14
C ASN A 684 33.03 8.93 -19.64
N TYR A 685 32.70 9.93 -18.83
CA TYR A 685 32.53 9.80 -17.38
C TYR A 685 31.14 10.22 -17.00
N ASP A 686 30.48 9.43 -16.16
CA ASP A 686 29.22 9.83 -15.58
C ASP A 686 29.44 11.00 -14.61
N MET A 687 28.81 12.13 -14.90
CA MET A 687 28.82 13.33 -14.07
C MET A 687 27.43 13.55 -13.46
N THR A 688 27.33 13.49 -12.15
CA THR A 688 26.11 13.87 -11.43
C THR A 688 26.21 15.36 -11.08
N ILE A 689 25.22 16.13 -11.52
CA ILE A 689 25.09 17.57 -11.30
C ILE A 689 24.08 17.77 -10.17
N TYR A 690 24.48 18.49 -9.14
CA TYR A 690 23.61 18.90 -8.04
C TYR A 690 23.20 20.35 -8.30
N TYR A 691 21.89 20.57 -8.48
CA TYR A 691 21.35 21.84 -8.95
C TYR A 691 20.11 22.26 -8.16
N LEU A 692 19.76 23.55 -8.27
CA LEU A 692 18.55 24.11 -7.66
C LEU A 692 17.84 24.95 -8.71
N ASN A 693 16.55 24.67 -8.92
CA ASN A 693 15.78 25.31 -9.97
C ASN A 693 14.32 25.53 -9.54
N GLY A 694 13.96 26.78 -9.27
CA GLY A 694 12.54 27.14 -9.13
C GLY A 694 11.80 27.06 -10.48
N PRO A 695 10.47 26.91 -10.45
CA PRO A 695 9.68 26.90 -11.70
C PRO A 695 9.91 28.16 -12.57
N PRO A 696 9.88 28.03 -13.88
CA PRO A 696 9.80 26.85 -14.76
C PRO A 696 11.13 26.10 -14.91
N SER A 697 11.15 25.01 -15.72
CA SER A 697 12.39 24.34 -16.13
C SER A 697 13.35 25.33 -16.77
N ARG A 698 14.66 25.10 -16.54
CA ARG A 698 15.74 25.95 -17.09
C ARG A 698 16.76 25.09 -17.79
N ASP A 699 17.39 25.64 -18.82
CA ASP A 699 18.41 24.96 -19.60
C ASP A 699 19.81 25.48 -19.22
N ALA A 700 20.80 24.59 -19.31
CA ALA A 700 22.20 24.99 -19.29
C ALA A 700 22.98 24.25 -20.38
N VAL A 701 23.91 24.97 -21.00
CA VAL A 701 24.93 24.42 -21.89
C VAL A 701 26.06 23.90 -21.00
N ILE A 702 26.47 22.65 -21.23
CA ILE A 702 27.64 22.03 -20.62
C ILE A 702 28.79 22.09 -21.62
N THR A 703 29.86 22.78 -21.26
CA THR A 703 31.06 22.93 -22.04
C THR A 703 32.23 22.21 -21.36
N VAL A 704 32.89 21.29 -22.03
CA VAL A 704 34.04 20.53 -21.49
C VAL A 704 35.28 20.93 -22.26
N ASN A 705 36.32 21.40 -21.56
CA ASN A 705 37.57 21.85 -22.14
C ASN A 705 37.39 22.86 -23.31
N GLY A 706 36.40 23.77 -23.17
CA GLY A 706 36.06 24.78 -24.16
C GLY A 706 35.24 24.31 -25.34
N VAL A 707 34.72 23.08 -25.33
CA VAL A 707 33.84 22.52 -26.35
C VAL A 707 32.44 22.27 -25.77
N ASP A 708 31.40 22.81 -26.41
CA ASP A 708 30.01 22.54 -26.02
C ASP A 708 29.67 21.07 -26.32
N VAL A 709 29.35 20.31 -25.27
CA VAL A 709 29.06 18.86 -25.40
C VAL A 709 27.58 18.56 -25.43
N GLN A 710 26.77 19.32 -24.68
CA GLN A 710 25.30 19.20 -24.70
C GLN A 710 24.61 20.39 -24.04
N THR A 711 23.34 20.58 -24.40
CA THR A 711 22.40 21.44 -23.66
C THR A 711 21.44 20.54 -22.89
N LEU A 712 21.36 20.75 -21.59
CA LEU A 712 20.54 19.95 -20.69
C LEU A 712 19.41 20.79 -20.11
N SER A 713 18.19 20.24 -20.10
CA SER A 713 17.03 20.84 -19.45
C SER A 713 16.88 20.29 -18.03
N PHE A 714 16.82 21.18 -17.05
CA PHE A 714 16.70 20.87 -15.63
C PHE A 714 15.27 21.07 -15.15
N THR A 715 14.69 20.01 -14.60
CA THR A 715 13.35 20.09 -14.04
C THR A 715 13.32 20.99 -12.80
N PRO A 716 12.20 21.65 -12.48
CA PRO A 716 12.08 22.41 -11.25
C PRO A 716 12.29 21.54 -10.02
N THR A 717 13.04 22.06 -9.04
CA THR A 717 13.03 21.61 -7.66
C THR A 717 11.96 22.39 -6.87
N ALA A 718 11.69 22.03 -5.61
CA ALA A 718 10.65 22.73 -4.84
C ALA A 718 10.91 24.25 -4.73
N ASP A 719 12.19 24.61 -4.57
CA ASP A 719 12.66 26.01 -4.48
C ASP A 719 14.17 26.10 -4.79
N PHE A 720 14.75 27.29 -4.61
CA PHE A 720 16.18 27.52 -4.76
C PHE A 720 17.02 27.15 -3.52
N ASN A 721 16.49 26.40 -2.55
CA ASN A 721 17.18 25.78 -1.43
C ASN A 721 17.08 24.25 -1.44
N THR A 722 16.27 23.69 -2.32
CA THR A 722 16.09 22.24 -2.48
C THR A 722 16.97 21.74 -3.62
N VAL A 723 17.92 20.86 -3.31
CA VAL A 723 18.86 20.29 -4.28
C VAL A 723 18.22 19.15 -5.04
N GLY A 724 18.22 19.23 -6.37
CA GLY A 724 17.93 18.16 -7.31
C GLY A 724 19.21 17.57 -7.89
N THR A 725 19.13 16.39 -8.50
CA THR A 725 20.27 15.74 -9.17
C THR A 725 19.91 15.27 -10.57
N VAL A 726 20.89 15.30 -11.46
CA VAL A 726 20.82 14.68 -12.78
C VAL A 726 22.20 14.15 -13.16
N THR A 727 22.25 12.96 -13.76
CA THR A 727 23.53 12.38 -14.20
C THR A 727 23.58 12.33 -15.73
N VAL A 728 24.72 12.78 -16.27
CA VAL A 728 24.98 12.82 -17.73
C VAL A 728 26.40 12.35 -18.03
N PRO A 729 26.65 11.69 -19.15
CA PRO A 729 27.99 11.37 -19.60
C PRO A 729 28.71 12.63 -20.11
N VAL A 730 29.97 12.79 -19.73
CA VAL A 730 30.84 13.89 -20.21
C VAL A 730 32.17 13.33 -20.71
N PRO A 731 32.67 13.79 -21.88
CA PRO A 731 33.95 13.34 -22.41
C PRO A 731 35.11 14.07 -21.71
N LEU A 732 35.92 13.34 -20.95
CA LEU A 732 37.10 13.88 -20.26
C LEU A 732 38.38 13.35 -20.91
N VAL A 733 39.44 14.15 -20.89
CA VAL A 733 40.80 13.73 -21.22
C VAL A 733 41.57 13.32 -19.97
N ALA A 734 42.60 12.52 -20.12
CA ALA A 734 43.46 12.18 -18.98
C ALA A 734 44.09 13.43 -18.37
N GLY A 735 44.07 13.50 -17.01
CA GLY A 735 44.56 14.66 -16.27
C GLY A 735 43.46 15.66 -15.93
N ALA A 736 43.81 16.95 -15.88
CA ALA A 736 42.89 18.01 -15.47
C ALA A 736 42.03 18.51 -16.64
N ASN A 737 40.72 18.63 -16.37
CA ASN A 737 39.71 19.15 -17.29
C ASN A 737 39.02 20.36 -16.70
N THR A 738 38.33 21.12 -17.56
CA THR A 738 37.38 22.17 -17.17
C THR A 738 35.97 21.80 -17.60
N ILE A 739 34.99 22.07 -16.70
CA ILE A 739 33.58 21.89 -17.02
C ILE A 739 32.85 23.19 -16.70
N GLU A 740 32.27 23.81 -17.72
CA GLU A 740 31.55 25.07 -17.58
C GLU A 740 30.03 24.85 -17.78
N PHE A 741 29.27 25.57 -16.99
CA PHE A 741 27.82 25.71 -17.15
C PHE A 741 27.52 27.17 -17.56
N SER A 742 26.73 27.31 -18.62
CA SER A 742 26.31 28.60 -19.16
C SER A 742 24.90 28.55 -19.72
N ASN A 743 24.30 29.69 -19.96
CA ASN A 743 23.12 29.85 -20.81
C ASN A 743 23.13 31.27 -21.40
N PRO A 744 23.45 31.44 -22.69
CA PRO A 744 23.56 32.77 -23.29
C PRO A 744 22.23 33.52 -23.42
N ALA A 745 21.10 32.80 -23.46
CA ALA A 745 19.77 33.35 -23.73
C ALA A 745 18.91 33.63 -22.50
N ALA A 746 19.20 32.96 -21.38
CA ALA A 746 18.39 33.03 -20.16
C ALA A 746 19.20 32.67 -18.90
N PHE A 747 18.61 32.69 -17.74
CA PHE A 747 19.23 32.11 -16.53
C PHE A 747 19.12 30.57 -16.55
N ALA A 748 20.24 29.91 -16.31
CA ALA A 748 20.35 28.50 -16.00
C ALA A 748 19.90 28.21 -14.54
N PRO A 749 19.86 26.95 -14.09
CA PRO A 749 19.76 26.63 -12.67
C PRO A 749 20.91 27.21 -11.84
N ASP A 750 20.74 27.27 -10.53
CA ASP A 750 21.84 27.44 -9.59
C ASP A 750 22.55 26.09 -9.40
N PHE A 751 23.86 26.10 -9.15
CA PHE A 751 24.66 24.88 -9.00
C PHE A 751 25.27 24.79 -7.60
N ASP A 752 25.13 23.63 -6.97
CA ASP A 752 25.73 23.28 -5.68
C ASP A 752 27.11 22.64 -5.91
N ARG A 753 27.17 21.54 -6.64
CA ARG A 753 28.39 20.79 -6.93
C ARG A 753 28.23 19.85 -8.12
N ILE A 754 29.33 19.24 -8.54
CA ILE A 754 29.33 18.08 -9.42
C ILE A 754 30.07 16.92 -8.79
N ALA A 755 29.65 15.69 -9.11
CA ALA A 755 30.35 14.45 -8.77
C ALA A 755 30.72 13.75 -10.08
N VAL A 756 32.00 13.47 -10.29
CA VAL A 756 32.51 12.79 -11.49
C VAL A 756 32.93 11.38 -11.13
N ALA A 757 32.45 10.36 -11.86
CA ALA A 757 32.82 8.97 -11.65
C ALA A 757 34.35 8.79 -11.74
N ALA A 758 34.86 7.82 -11.00
CA ALA A 758 36.32 7.60 -10.95
C ALA A 758 36.86 6.84 -12.16
N THR A 759 36.01 6.16 -12.92
CA THR A 759 36.32 5.40 -14.12
C THR A 759 35.39 5.78 -15.26
N PRO A 760 35.82 5.67 -16.53
CA PRO A 760 34.93 5.88 -17.67
C PRO A 760 33.72 4.95 -17.63
N SER A 761 32.58 5.47 -18.09
CA SER A 761 31.30 4.73 -18.18
C SER A 761 31.28 3.78 -19.38
#